data_1091b9d13896d14fb3c7e5ed87a7d8d8
#
_entry.id   1091b9d13896d14fb3c7e5ed87a7d8d8
#
_cell.length_a   1.000
_cell.length_b   1.000
_cell.length_c   1.000
_cell.angle_alpha   90.00
_cell.angle_beta   90.00
_cell.angle_gamma   90.00
#
_symmetry.space_group_name_H-M   'P 1'
#
loop_
_entity.id
_entity.type
_entity.pdbx_description
1 polymer ?
#
loop_
_entity_poly.entity_id
_entity_poly.type
_entity_poly.pdbx_seq_one_letter_code
_entity_poly.pdbx_strand_id
1 'polypeptide(L)'
;MSDPRSTAGASREASSDDGARASAPDKTYRPAEIEARHSQRWEQQGAFRCGQNSGKPFTIVIPPPNVTGSLHMGHALNNTLQDILIRYHRMKGDDALWQPGTDHAGIATQMVVERQLGAKGIGLKRGVDAAAGGNKQLLSRDEFVKKVWEWKEESGGTITRQLRRLGASVDWSRERFTMDEGLSAAVLKVFVDLYREGLIYKDKRLVNWDPKFHTAISDLEVEQREIKGSLWHINYPIDGAAGEFITVATTRPETMLGDTAVAVHPTDERWAKYVGKFAVLPLVGRKIPIVADEYSDPEKGTGAVKITPGHDFNDFGVGQRHKLEAINIFTADAHLNDSVPEAYRGLDRFEARKRVVADLEAQALLVKTEPHTHMVPHGDRSGVPIEPYLTEQWYVNAKKLAEPAIAAVEQGKTVFVPEQWTKTYYHWMRNIEPWCVSRQLWWGHQIPAWYAPDGKVFVAYNEVEAKAEAKKHYGKDVTLTRDPDVLDTWFSSGLWAFSTLGWPEQTPELKRYYPTDVLVTGFDIIFFWVARMMMLSLHFMKDVPFRQVYIHALVRDAKGQKMSKSKGNVMDPLELIDKFGADALRFTLAVLAVPGRDIKLSESRVEGYRNFATKLWNAARYAEMNQASVPASFNPASAALTVNRWILGELRRTAAAFEEAIAGFRFNDAAAVLYRFLWNNFCDWYLEFTKPVLQGTDEAAKAETRAVTAWVLRETLKLLHPIMPYITEELWERQGGQGMLITAPWPELGIIAADKAADDEMGWVIEVITQIRTLRSEMNVPAAARLALSFKDAGPAARERLERHRDIVKTLARLESIEAAGDSVPK
;
A
#
# COMPACT_ATOMS: atom_id res chain seq x y z
N MET A 1 69.66 -26.15 -10.97
CA MET A 1 70.79 -25.43 -11.62
C MET A 1 70.38 -23.96 -11.58
N SER A 2 71.03 -23.33 -10.71
CA SER A 2 71.72 -22.06 -10.63
C SER A 2 70.85 -20.79 -10.54
N ASP A 3 70.83 -20.32 -9.30
CA ASP A 3 70.90 -18.97 -8.72
C ASP A 3 72.12 -18.19 -9.29
N PRO A 4 72.37 -16.95 -8.87
CA PRO A 4 71.67 -15.75 -8.37
C PRO A 4 72.25 -14.41 -8.90
N ARG A 5 71.77 -13.26 -8.36
CA ARG A 5 72.53 -12.05 -7.87
C ARG A 5 71.57 -10.82 -7.85
N SER A 6 71.15 -10.32 -6.71
CA SER A 6 71.84 -9.35 -5.86
C SER A 6 72.22 -8.01 -6.50
N THR A 7 71.56 -6.95 -6.11
CA THR A 7 72.23 -5.78 -5.50
C THR A 7 71.22 -4.83 -4.83
N ALA A 8 71.68 -4.32 -3.67
CA ALA A 8 71.01 -3.40 -2.77
C ALA A 8 71.07 -1.96 -3.24
N GLY A 9 70.19 -1.12 -2.73
CA GLY A 9 70.52 0.28 -2.57
C GLY A 9 69.36 1.27 -2.43
N ALA A 10 69.32 1.80 -1.21
CA ALA A 10 68.87 3.15 -0.87
C ALA A 10 67.41 3.41 -0.54
N SER A 11 67.14 3.42 0.77
CA SER A 11 66.10 4.19 1.43
C SER A 11 66.04 5.65 1.00
N ARG A 12 64.86 6.13 0.60
CA ARG A 12 64.44 7.51 0.70
C ARG A 12 63.16 7.58 1.49
N GLU A 13 63.29 8.14 2.70
CA GLU A 13 62.16 8.65 3.45
C GLU A 13 61.43 9.68 2.58
N ALA A 14 60.13 9.41 2.28
CA ALA A 14 59.24 10.39 1.71
C ALA A 14 58.29 10.85 2.83
N SER A 15 58.42 12.10 3.15
CA SER A 15 57.61 12.86 4.08
C SER A 15 56.11 12.73 3.72
N SER A 16 55.33 12.31 4.71
CA SER A 16 53.89 12.42 4.73
C SER A 16 53.44 13.86 4.82
N ASP A 17 53.01 14.42 3.71
CA ASP A 17 52.09 15.57 3.69
C ASP A 17 51.39 15.60 2.33
N ASP A 18 50.39 14.74 2.14
CA ASP A 18 49.46 14.81 1.05
C ASP A 18 48.05 14.95 1.65
N GLY A 19 47.69 16.20 1.95
CA GLY A 19 46.30 16.59 2.12
C GLY A 19 45.53 16.19 0.89
N ALA A 20 44.68 15.19 1.02
CA ALA A 20 43.83 14.66 -0.03
C ALA A 20 43.02 15.81 -0.66
N ARG A 21 43.51 16.38 -1.77
CA ARG A 21 42.71 17.22 -2.67
C ARG A 21 41.61 16.29 -3.20
N ALA A 22 40.39 16.47 -2.73
CA ALA A 22 39.23 15.84 -3.31
C ALA A 22 39.25 16.10 -4.82
N SER A 23 39.35 15.05 -5.63
CA SER A 23 39.28 15.16 -7.08
C SER A 23 37.94 15.75 -7.47
N ALA A 24 37.92 16.65 -8.45
CA ALA A 24 36.68 17.24 -8.97
C ALA A 24 35.64 16.13 -9.27
N PRO A 25 34.35 16.35 -8.95
CA PRO A 25 33.31 15.34 -9.15
C PRO A 25 33.32 14.85 -10.58
N ASP A 26 33.09 13.55 -10.76
CA ASP A 26 32.94 12.97 -12.09
C ASP A 26 31.92 13.79 -12.90
N LYS A 27 32.19 13.97 -14.19
CA LYS A 27 31.29 14.73 -15.08
C LYS A 27 29.88 14.16 -15.12
N THR A 28 29.74 12.89 -14.78
CA THR A 28 28.47 12.14 -14.90
C THR A 28 28.00 11.64 -13.54
N TYR A 29 26.75 11.91 -13.20
CA TYR A 29 26.08 11.29 -12.07
C TYR A 29 25.82 9.81 -12.33
N ARG A 30 26.32 8.93 -11.44
CA ARG A 30 26.20 7.47 -11.53
C ARG A 30 25.44 6.92 -10.31
N PRO A 31 24.11 6.83 -10.37
CA PRO A 31 23.29 6.47 -9.19
C PRO A 31 23.66 5.10 -8.60
N ALA A 32 23.84 4.06 -9.41
CA ALA A 32 24.02 2.69 -8.93
C ALA A 32 25.18 2.51 -7.94
N GLU A 33 26.34 3.15 -8.22
CA GLU A 33 27.52 3.06 -7.35
C GLU A 33 27.30 3.83 -6.02
N ILE A 34 26.66 4.99 -6.12
CA ILE A 34 26.35 5.88 -5.01
C ILE A 34 25.32 5.22 -4.07
N GLU A 35 24.24 4.66 -4.65
CA GLU A 35 23.18 3.99 -3.92
C GLU A 35 23.69 2.78 -3.11
N ALA A 36 24.49 1.92 -3.73
CA ALA A 36 25.04 0.75 -3.05
C ALA A 36 25.94 1.14 -1.86
N ARG A 37 26.80 2.16 -2.05
CA ARG A 37 27.72 2.63 -1.02
C ARG A 37 27.00 3.24 0.18
N HIS A 38 26.04 4.15 -0.08
CA HIS A 38 25.33 4.82 1.00
C HIS A 38 24.37 3.88 1.73
N SER A 39 23.66 2.98 1.03
CA SER A 39 22.83 1.96 1.69
C SER A 39 23.65 1.13 2.68
N GLN A 40 24.80 0.65 2.27
CA GLN A 40 25.68 -0.13 3.14
C GLN A 40 26.18 0.69 4.34
N ARG A 41 26.58 1.95 4.10
CA ARG A 41 27.07 2.85 5.16
C ARG A 41 26.00 3.13 6.21
N TRP A 42 24.78 3.46 5.79
CA TRP A 42 23.68 3.76 6.71
C TRP A 42 23.35 2.56 7.61
N GLU A 43 23.27 1.36 7.03
CA GLU A 43 23.00 0.14 7.81
C GLU A 43 24.12 -0.18 8.78
N GLN A 44 25.38 -0.14 8.34
CA GLN A 44 26.54 -0.43 9.18
C GLN A 44 26.67 0.54 10.35
N GLN A 45 26.35 1.80 10.15
CA GLN A 45 26.39 2.82 11.20
C GLN A 45 25.09 2.91 12.01
N GLY A 46 24.11 2.06 11.73
CA GLY A 46 22.85 2.02 12.45
C GLY A 46 21.99 3.29 12.31
N ALA A 47 22.10 4.02 11.18
CA ALA A 47 21.43 5.31 10.96
C ALA A 47 19.89 5.22 11.01
N PHE A 48 19.33 4.01 10.89
CA PHE A 48 17.90 3.77 10.87
C PHE A 48 17.32 3.35 12.22
N ARG A 49 18.18 3.08 13.22
CA ARG A 49 17.75 2.58 14.53
C ARG A 49 16.99 3.65 15.30
N CYS A 50 15.91 3.24 15.95
CA CYS A 50 15.22 4.06 16.94
C CYS A 50 15.94 4.02 18.29
N GLY A 51 15.49 4.87 19.23
CA GLY A 51 16.03 4.91 20.60
C GLY A 51 17.42 5.52 20.73
N GLN A 52 17.90 6.22 19.71
CA GLN A 52 19.24 6.82 19.71
C GLN A 52 19.28 8.27 20.22
N ASN A 53 18.14 8.88 20.41
CA ASN A 53 18.02 10.24 20.93
C ASN A 53 16.86 10.38 21.93
N SER A 54 16.80 11.52 22.60
CA SER A 54 15.75 11.85 23.58
C SER A 54 14.57 12.60 22.99
N GLY A 55 14.49 12.72 21.65
CA GLY A 55 13.38 13.37 20.96
C GLY A 55 12.05 12.69 21.24
N LYS A 56 10.95 13.35 20.90
CA LYS A 56 9.64 12.72 20.99
C LYS A 56 9.56 11.53 20.02
N PRO A 57 8.87 10.45 20.36
CA PRO A 57 8.69 9.36 19.42
C PRO A 57 7.87 9.79 18.20
N PHE A 58 8.28 9.34 17.01
CA PHE A 58 7.48 9.38 15.80
C PHE A 58 7.50 7.99 15.18
N THR A 59 6.35 7.35 15.08
CA THR A 59 6.28 5.93 14.72
C THR A 59 5.37 5.68 13.54
N ILE A 60 5.87 4.89 12.59
CA ILE A 60 5.11 4.30 11.51
C ILE A 60 5.32 2.78 11.53
N VAL A 61 4.24 1.99 11.46
CA VAL A 61 4.33 0.57 11.15
C VAL A 61 4.11 0.37 9.65
N ILE A 62 5.02 -0.37 9.01
CA ILE A 62 4.90 -0.67 7.58
C ILE A 62 3.64 -1.52 7.34
N PRO A 63 2.85 -1.28 6.27
CA PRO A 63 1.95 -2.31 5.78
C PRO A 63 2.77 -3.53 5.38
N PRO A 64 2.68 -4.66 6.12
CA PRO A 64 3.61 -5.76 5.92
C PRO A 64 3.37 -6.42 4.56
N PRO A 65 4.36 -6.40 3.64
CA PRO A 65 4.20 -7.04 2.35
C PRO A 65 3.98 -8.55 2.48
N ASN A 66 3.08 -9.08 1.67
CA ASN A 66 2.81 -10.50 1.57
C ASN A 66 4.03 -11.26 1.02
N VAL A 67 4.41 -12.40 1.64
CA VAL A 67 5.51 -13.24 1.16
C VAL A 67 5.11 -14.07 -0.08
N THR A 68 4.47 -13.40 -1.06
CA THR A 68 3.94 -14.04 -2.28
C THR A 68 4.80 -13.81 -3.53
N GLY A 69 5.93 -13.11 -3.38
CA GLY A 69 6.85 -12.83 -4.48
C GLY A 69 7.58 -11.50 -4.33
N SER A 70 7.61 -10.70 -5.40
CA SER A 70 8.29 -9.41 -5.46
C SER A 70 7.33 -8.24 -5.20
N LEU A 71 7.88 -7.12 -4.74
CA LEU A 71 7.17 -5.85 -4.62
C LEU A 71 6.76 -5.32 -6.00
N HIS A 72 5.64 -4.62 -6.05
CA HIS A 72 5.17 -3.90 -7.23
C HIS A 72 5.18 -2.38 -6.99
N MET A 73 4.81 -1.61 -8.01
CA MET A 73 4.87 -0.14 -7.98
C MET A 73 4.01 0.49 -6.87
N GLY A 74 2.89 -0.14 -6.48
CA GLY A 74 2.09 0.31 -5.33
C GLY A 74 2.86 0.24 -4.01
N HIS A 75 3.66 -0.81 -3.80
CA HIS A 75 4.56 -0.90 -2.65
C HIS A 75 5.66 0.17 -2.70
N ALA A 76 6.21 0.44 -3.90
CA ALA A 76 7.22 1.49 -4.05
C ALA A 76 6.65 2.87 -3.68
N LEU A 77 5.42 3.19 -4.10
CA LEU A 77 4.73 4.42 -3.68
C LEU A 77 4.54 4.46 -2.17
N ASN A 78 3.88 3.46 -1.60
CA ASN A 78 3.55 3.39 -0.17
C ASN A 78 4.81 3.58 0.69
N ASN A 79 5.89 2.84 0.38
CA ASN A 79 7.13 2.91 1.14
C ASN A 79 7.88 4.22 0.92
N THR A 80 7.83 4.82 -0.27
CA THR A 80 8.45 6.14 -0.52
C THR A 80 7.80 7.22 0.34
N LEU A 81 6.46 7.23 0.44
CA LEU A 81 5.75 8.22 1.24
C LEU A 81 6.03 8.08 2.74
N GLN A 82 6.08 6.86 3.24
CA GLN A 82 6.48 6.58 4.63
C GLN A 82 7.92 7.02 4.90
N ASP A 83 8.84 6.69 4.02
CA ASP A 83 10.26 7.04 4.19
C ASP A 83 10.49 8.55 4.18
N ILE A 84 9.73 9.30 3.38
CA ILE A 84 9.77 10.76 3.40
C ILE A 84 9.42 11.31 4.79
N LEU A 85 8.36 10.82 5.40
CA LEU A 85 7.95 11.22 6.75
C LEU A 85 9.00 10.82 7.79
N ILE A 86 9.49 9.60 7.74
CA ILE A 86 10.48 9.08 8.69
C ILE A 86 11.80 9.86 8.61
N ARG A 87 12.32 10.14 7.40
CA ARG A 87 13.54 10.93 7.23
C ARG A 87 13.35 12.36 7.69
N TYR A 88 12.21 12.98 7.34
CA TYR A 88 11.88 14.32 7.79
C TYR A 88 11.86 14.40 9.34
N HIS A 89 11.12 13.52 10.01
CA HIS A 89 11.02 13.52 11.45
C HIS A 89 12.36 13.20 12.14
N ARG A 90 13.15 12.28 11.59
CA ARG A 90 14.50 11.97 12.09
C ARG A 90 15.39 13.23 12.04
N MET A 91 15.40 13.95 10.93
CA MET A 91 16.17 15.20 10.80
C MET A 91 15.61 16.33 11.67
N LYS A 92 14.32 16.35 11.99
CA LYS A 92 13.71 17.28 12.98
C LYS A 92 14.12 16.96 14.41
N GLY A 93 14.85 15.86 14.65
CA GLY A 93 15.31 15.44 15.97
C GLY A 93 14.32 14.54 16.71
N ASP A 94 13.23 14.12 16.09
CA ASP A 94 12.33 13.12 16.68
C ASP A 94 13.01 11.74 16.73
N ASP A 95 12.65 10.94 17.74
CA ASP A 95 13.05 9.53 17.82
C ASP A 95 12.16 8.70 16.91
N ALA A 96 12.56 8.63 15.64
CA ALA A 96 11.76 8.05 14.56
C ALA A 96 11.92 6.53 14.47
N LEU A 97 10.82 5.79 14.63
CA LEU A 97 10.72 4.37 14.39
C LEU A 97 9.89 4.09 13.12
N TRP A 98 10.50 3.50 12.12
CA TRP A 98 9.77 2.82 11.06
C TRP A 98 9.89 1.32 11.25
N GLN A 99 8.82 0.70 11.76
CA GLN A 99 8.79 -0.73 12.10
C GLN A 99 8.59 -1.58 10.85
N PRO A 100 9.58 -2.40 10.42
CA PRO A 100 9.47 -3.28 9.28
C PRO A 100 8.86 -4.63 9.62
N GLY A 101 8.46 -5.35 8.57
CA GLY A 101 8.12 -6.76 8.62
C GLY A 101 7.35 -7.22 7.40
N THR A 102 6.95 -8.50 7.41
CA THR A 102 6.24 -9.18 6.32
C THR A 102 5.06 -9.97 6.85
N ASP A 103 4.05 -10.18 5.97
CA ASP A 103 2.87 -10.95 6.27
C ASP A 103 2.96 -12.36 5.67
N HIS A 104 2.51 -13.37 6.43
CA HIS A 104 2.46 -14.75 5.96
C HIS A 104 1.41 -14.97 4.87
N ALA A 105 0.41 -14.09 4.76
CA ALA A 105 -0.57 -14.01 3.68
C ALA A 105 -1.31 -15.33 3.39
N GLY A 106 -1.65 -16.08 4.43
CA GLY A 106 -2.46 -17.29 4.46
C GLY A 106 -2.74 -17.96 3.09
N ILE A 107 -3.91 -17.72 2.55
CA ILE A 107 -4.36 -18.31 1.29
C ILE A 107 -3.45 -17.96 0.11
N ALA A 108 -2.97 -16.73 0.01
CA ALA A 108 -2.19 -16.29 -1.14
C ALA A 108 -0.82 -16.98 -1.21
N THR A 109 -0.12 -17.11 -0.09
CA THR A 109 1.17 -17.81 -0.02
C THR A 109 1.00 -19.30 -0.24
N GLN A 110 -0.02 -19.91 0.39
CA GLN A 110 -0.32 -21.34 0.17
C GLN A 110 -0.54 -21.65 -1.31
N MET A 111 -1.35 -20.83 -2.00
CA MET A 111 -1.60 -20.99 -3.44
C MET A 111 -0.34 -20.89 -4.30
N VAL A 112 0.57 -19.96 -3.99
CA VAL A 112 1.82 -19.81 -4.74
C VAL A 112 2.64 -21.08 -4.63
N VAL A 113 2.78 -21.60 -3.42
CA VAL A 113 3.55 -22.83 -3.17
C VAL A 113 2.87 -24.06 -3.76
N GLU A 114 1.54 -24.20 -3.62
CA GLU A 114 0.80 -25.29 -4.26
C GLU A 114 0.96 -25.30 -5.78
N ARG A 115 0.90 -24.14 -6.42
CA ARG A 115 1.12 -24.01 -7.86
C ARG A 115 2.52 -24.44 -8.27
N GLN A 116 3.55 -24.03 -7.51
CA GLN A 116 4.92 -24.41 -7.79
C GLN A 116 5.15 -25.91 -7.61
N LEU A 117 4.58 -26.49 -6.56
CA LEU A 117 4.62 -27.93 -6.34
C LEU A 117 3.85 -28.70 -7.43
N GLY A 118 2.67 -28.23 -7.79
CA GLY A 118 1.87 -28.81 -8.87
C GLY A 118 2.58 -28.82 -10.22
N ALA A 119 3.34 -27.76 -10.55
CA ALA A 119 4.19 -27.72 -11.74
C ALA A 119 5.30 -28.80 -11.73
N LYS A 120 5.67 -29.28 -10.55
CA LYS A 120 6.64 -30.38 -10.33
C LYS A 120 5.96 -31.75 -10.18
N GLY A 121 4.64 -31.83 -10.37
CA GLY A 121 3.87 -33.06 -10.21
C GLY A 121 3.63 -33.50 -8.77
N ILE A 122 3.78 -32.60 -7.81
CA ILE A 122 3.60 -32.85 -6.38
C ILE A 122 2.23 -32.30 -5.96
N GLY A 123 1.42 -33.12 -5.28
CA GLY A 123 0.11 -32.75 -4.72
C GLY A 123 0.08 -32.78 -3.20
N LEU A 124 -1.09 -32.51 -2.61
CA LEU A 124 -1.32 -32.54 -1.17
C LEU A 124 -2.20 -33.74 -0.77
N LYS A 125 -1.97 -34.34 0.39
CA LYS A 125 -2.81 -35.41 0.98
C LYS A 125 -4.13 -34.82 1.52
N ARG A 126 -4.85 -34.04 0.68
CA ARG A 126 -6.17 -33.49 1.03
C ARG A 126 -7.07 -33.42 -0.20
N GLY A 127 -8.37 -33.43 0.01
CA GLY A 127 -9.37 -33.23 -1.04
C GLY A 127 -9.24 -34.20 -2.22
N VAL A 128 -9.45 -33.69 -3.41
CA VAL A 128 -9.47 -34.44 -4.68
C VAL A 128 -8.12 -35.09 -5.01
N ASP A 129 -7.02 -34.48 -4.63
CA ASP A 129 -5.67 -35.03 -4.88
C ASP A 129 -5.44 -36.34 -4.14
N ALA A 130 -6.03 -36.52 -2.96
CA ALA A 130 -5.96 -37.75 -2.21
C ALA A 130 -6.82 -38.87 -2.84
N ALA A 131 -7.89 -38.50 -3.54
CA ALA A 131 -8.81 -39.43 -4.19
C ALA A 131 -8.40 -39.78 -5.63
N ALA A 132 -7.58 -38.94 -6.28
CA ALA A 132 -7.26 -39.06 -7.71
C ALA A 132 -6.30 -40.20 -8.10
N GLY A 133 -5.84 -41.04 -7.13
CA GLY A 133 -5.15 -42.32 -7.35
C GLY A 133 -4.16 -42.35 -8.52
N GLY A 134 -3.16 -41.49 -8.53
CA GLY A 134 -2.10 -41.43 -9.55
C GLY A 134 -0.72 -41.48 -8.93
N ASN A 135 0.29 -41.77 -9.75
CA ASN A 135 1.72 -41.79 -9.33
C ASN A 135 2.27 -40.44 -8.86
N LYS A 136 1.42 -39.51 -8.35
CA LYS A 136 1.85 -38.21 -7.81
C LYS A 136 2.38 -38.37 -6.38
N GLN A 137 3.51 -37.76 -6.12
CA GLN A 137 3.97 -37.62 -4.75
C GLN A 137 2.99 -36.68 -4.01
N LEU A 138 2.42 -37.14 -2.89
CA LEU A 138 1.51 -36.36 -2.06
C LEU A 138 2.21 -35.99 -0.75
N LEU A 139 2.21 -34.68 -0.43
CA LEU A 139 2.75 -34.16 0.83
C LEU A 139 1.70 -34.21 1.94
N SER A 140 2.13 -34.58 3.14
CA SER A 140 1.40 -34.35 4.39
C SER A 140 1.38 -32.85 4.75
N ARG A 141 0.58 -32.47 5.75
CA ARG A 141 0.52 -31.09 6.24
C ARG A 141 1.89 -30.57 6.67
N ASP A 142 2.63 -31.34 7.47
CA ASP A 142 3.92 -30.92 8.00
C ASP A 142 4.98 -30.75 6.89
N GLU A 143 5.00 -31.66 5.93
CA GLU A 143 5.87 -31.58 4.76
C GLU A 143 5.55 -30.36 3.91
N PHE A 144 4.27 -30.07 3.70
CA PHE A 144 3.84 -28.90 2.95
C PHE A 144 4.17 -27.61 3.68
N VAL A 145 3.85 -27.49 4.96
CA VAL A 145 4.16 -26.30 5.78
C VAL A 145 5.66 -26.02 5.78
N LYS A 146 6.50 -27.08 5.84
CA LYS A 146 7.96 -26.91 5.68
C LYS A 146 8.33 -26.28 4.34
N LYS A 147 7.68 -26.67 3.23
CA LYS A 147 7.90 -26.07 1.90
C LYS A 147 7.48 -24.60 1.86
N VAL A 148 6.43 -24.25 2.58
CA VAL A 148 5.99 -22.85 2.68
C VAL A 148 6.99 -22.00 3.48
N TRP A 149 7.60 -22.56 4.55
CA TRP A 149 8.68 -21.88 5.28
C TRP A 149 9.92 -21.67 4.40
N GLU A 150 10.33 -22.65 3.60
CA GLU A 150 11.42 -22.50 2.62
C GLU A 150 11.12 -21.37 1.63
N TRP A 151 9.91 -21.31 1.11
CA TRP A 151 9.44 -20.24 0.23
C TRP A 151 9.44 -18.88 0.92
N LYS A 152 9.00 -18.79 2.18
CA LYS A 152 9.01 -17.55 2.97
C LYS A 152 10.40 -16.96 3.10
N GLU A 153 11.42 -17.79 3.34
CA GLU A 153 12.80 -17.31 3.41
C GLU A 153 13.29 -16.74 2.07
N GLU A 154 12.97 -17.38 0.97
CA GLU A 154 13.31 -16.89 -0.38
C GLU A 154 12.58 -15.60 -0.73
N SER A 155 11.26 -15.57 -0.57
CA SER A 155 10.41 -14.42 -0.92
C SER A 155 10.66 -13.24 0.00
N GLY A 156 10.74 -13.45 1.31
CA GLY A 156 11.03 -12.40 2.29
C GLY A 156 12.38 -11.74 2.02
N GLY A 157 13.43 -12.54 1.76
CA GLY A 157 14.75 -12.01 1.38
C GLY A 157 14.72 -11.19 0.09
N THR A 158 13.85 -11.50 -0.86
CA THR A 158 13.67 -10.69 -2.08
C THR A 158 13.01 -9.36 -1.76
N ILE A 159 11.93 -9.37 -0.99
CA ILE A 159 11.20 -8.16 -0.57
C ILE A 159 12.12 -7.19 0.16
N THR A 160 12.87 -7.68 1.15
CA THR A 160 13.77 -6.82 1.92
C THR A 160 14.90 -6.23 1.08
N ARG A 161 15.46 -7.00 0.12
CA ARG A 161 16.43 -6.46 -0.85
C ARG A 161 15.81 -5.36 -1.73
N GLN A 162 14.57 -5.53 -2.18
CA GLN A 162 13.89 -4.52 -2.98
C GLN A 162 13.64 -3.21 -2.19
N LEU A 163 13.25 -3.33 -0.92
CA LEU A 163 13.09 -2.16 -0.03
C LEU A 163 14.43 -1.42 0.18
N ARG A 164 15.53 -2.15 0.37
CA ARG A 164 16.87 -1.55 0.47
C ARG A 164 17.24 -0.81 -0.81
N ARG A 165 16.97 -1.41 -1.97
CA ARG A 165 17.23 -0.76 -3.27
C ARG A 165 16.40 0.51 -3.47
N LEU A 166 15.19 0.55 -2.94
CA LEU A 166 14.34 1.75 -2.95
C LEU A 166 14.84 2.84 -1.98
N GLY A 167 15.73 2.50 -1.06
CA GLY A 167 16.26 3.41 -0.05
C GLY A 167 15.40 3.53 1.21
N ALA A 168 14.58 2.52 1.50
CA ALA A 168 13.75 2.50 2.71
C ALA A 168 14.60 2.50 3.99
N SER A 169 14.39 3.49 4.85
CA SER A 169 15.15 3.70 6.10
C SER A 169 14.45 3.08 7.32
N VAL A 170 13.96 1.84 7.16
CA VAL A 170 13.34 1.07 8.24
C VAL A 170 14.40 0.60 9.25
N ASP A 171 14.01 0.40 10.49
CA ASP A 171 14.89 -0.23 11.49
C ASP A 171 15.00 -1.74 11.25
N TRP A 172 15.95 -2.13 10.41
CA TRP A 172 16.18 -3.53 10.02
C TRP A 172 16.47 -4.46 11.18
N SER A 173 16.92 -3.95 12.32
CA SER A 173 17.17 -4.75 13.53
C SER A 173 15.87 -5.22 14.19
N ARG A 174 14.73 -4.67 13.79
CA ARG A 174 13.40 -4.93 14.33
C ARG A 174 12.45 -5.61 13.34
N GLU A 175 12.98 -6.24 12.30
CA GLU A 175 12.15 -6.94 11.32
C GLU A 175 11.29 -8.01 11.98
N ARG A 176 9.99 -8.00 11.69
CA ARG A 176 8.99 -8.93 12.23
C ARG A 176 8.29 -9.71 11.11
N PHE A 177 7.74 -10.84 11.49
CA PHE A 177 6.92 -11.67 10.61
C PHE A 177 5.65 -12.07 11.34
N THR A 178 4.49 -12.01 10.67
CA THR A 178 3.19 -12.26 11.32
C THR A 178 3.05 -13.66 11.94
N MET A 179 3.95 -14.61 11.61
CA MET A 179 4.04 -15.93 12.24
C MET A 179 5.32 -16.15 13.03
N ASP A 180 6.08 -15.10 13.39
CA ASP A 180 7.17 -15.26 14.34
C ASP A 180 6.66 -15.64 15.74
N GLU A 181 7.54 -16.07 16.62
CA GLU A 181 7.17 -16.56 17.94
C GLU A 181 6.37 -15.54 18.77
N GLY A 182 6.81 -14.28 18.78
CA GLY A 182 6.16 -13.24 19.56
C GLY A 182 4.78 -12.87 19.02
N LEU A 183 4.64 -12.75 17.68
CA LEU A 183 3.35 -12.47 17.07
C LEU A 183 2.41 -13.69 17.18
N SER A 184 2.94 -14.90 17.10
CA SER A 184 2.15 -16.12 17.33
C SER A 184 1.60 -16.19 18.77
N ALA A 185 2.40 -15.81 19.75
CA ALA A 185 1.95 -15.70 21.15
C ALA A 185 0.85 -14.64 21.30
N ALA A 186 0.97 -13.50 20.64
CA ALA A 186 -0.05 -12.46 20.62
C ALA A 186 -1.37 -12.95 20.00
N VAL A 187 -1.31 -13.60 18.83
CA VAL A 187 -2.50 -14.17 18.16
C VAL A 187 -3.19 -15.18 19.06
N LEU A 188 -2.43 -16.07 19.68
CA LEU A 188 -2.94 -17.08 20.59
C LEU A 188 -3.66 -16.44 21.78
N LYS A 189 -3.05 -15.42 22.39
CA LYS A 189 -3.65 -14.69 23.51
C LYS A 189 -4.95 -14.02 23.11
N VAL A 190 -4.96 -13.31 21.97
CA VAL A 190 -6.16 -12.62 21.49
C VAL A 190 -7.30 -13.59 21.24
N PHE A 191 -7.05 -14.73 20.60
CA PHE A 191 -8.10 -15.71 20.33
C PHE A 191 -8.70 -16.29 21.63
N VAL A 192 -7.85 -16.70 22.54
CA VAL A 192 -8.29 -17.32 23.81
C VAL A 192 -9.05 -16.31 24.68
N ASP A 193 -8.55 -15.07 24.79
CA ASP A 193 -9.20 -14.04 25.58
C ASP A 193 -10.58 -13.65 25.01
N LEU A 194 -10.67 -13.42 23.69
CA LEU A 194 -11.94 -13.12 23.03
C LEU A 194 -12.95 -14.27 23.15
N TYR A 195 -12.48 -15.51 23.11
CA TYR A 195 -13.34 -16.67 23.34
C TYR A 195 -13.87 -16.71 24.78
N ARG A 196 -13.01 -16.49 25.75
CA ARG A 196 -13.40 -16.43 27.18
C ARG A 196 -14.38 -15.31 27.49
N GLU A 197 -14.29 -14.20 26.74
CA GLU A 197 -15.23 -13.07 26.80
C GLU A 197 -16.53 -13.31 25.99
N GLY A 198 -16.65 -14.44 25.30
CA GLY A 198 -17.81 -14.73 24.44
C GLY A 198 -17.87 -13.91 23.15
N LEU A 199 -16.75 -13.27 22.76
CA LEU A 199 -16.64 -12.50 21.54
C LEU A 199 -16.17 -13.35 20.34
N ILE A 200 -15.55 -14.49 20.59
CA ILE A 200 -15.33 -15.53 19.58
C ILE A 200 -16.25 -16.70 19.89
N TYR A 201 -16.90 -17.23 18.87
CA TYR A 201 -17.84 -18.35 18.98
C TYR A 201 -17.84 -19.16 17.69
N LYS A 202 -18.34 -20.40 17.78
CA LYS A 202 -18.53 -21.29 16.65
C LYS A 202 -20.01 -21.34 16.27
N ASP A 203 -20.30 -21.23 14.98
CA ASP A 203 -21.68 -21.24 14.49
C ASP A 203 -21.74 -21.84 13.08
N LYS A 204 -22.92 -22.43 12.75
CA LYS A 204 -23.19 -22.98 11.43
C LYS A 204 -23.94 -21.97 10.59
N ARG A 205 -23.27 -21.37 9.63
CA ARG A 205 -23.82 -20.34 8.73
C ARG A 205 -23.41 -20.58 7.28
N LEU A 206 -24.09 -19.90 6.37
CA LEU A 206 -23.59 -19.77 5.01
C LEU A 206 -22.33 -18.90 5.00
N VAL A 207 -21.33 -19.34 4.26
CA VAL A 207 -20.10 -18.58 3.97
C VAL A 207 -19.87 -18.54 2.47
N ASN A 208 -19.11 -17.56 2.00
CA ASN A 208 -18.53 -17.58 0.67
C ASN A 208 -17.47 -18.68 0.62
N TRP A 209 -17.73 -19.73 -0.13
CA TRP A 209 -16.87 -20.91 -0.22
C TRP A 209 -16.19 -21.00 -1.57
N ASP A 210 -14.89 -21.10 -1.55
CA ASP A 210 -14.09 -21.33 -2.75
C ASP A 210 -13.93 -22.84 -2.99
N PRO A 211 -14.62 -23.41 -4.01
CA PRO A 211 -14.59 -24.85 -4.25
C PRO A 211 -13.27 -25.35 -4.86
N LYS A 212 -12.41 -24.44 -5.35
CA LYS A 212 -11.09 -24.81 -5.85
C LYS A 212 -10.05 -24.92 -4.72
N PHE A 213 -10.17 -24.05 -3.72
CA PHE A 213 -9.27 -24.03 -2.57
C PHE A 213 -9.85 -24.76 -1.36
N HIS A 214 -11.12 -25.18 -1.41
CA HIS A 214 -11.84 -25.85 -0.33
C HIS A 214 -11.78 -25.06 0.97
N THR A 215 -12.03 -23.76 0.91
CA THR A 215 -11.98 -22.88 2.08
C THR A 215 -13.01 -21.76 2.00
N ALA A 216 -13.44 -21.30 3.17
CA ALA A 216 -14.17 -20.04 3.28
C ALA A 216 -13.26 -18.86 2.89
N ILE A 217 -13.83 -17.86 2.23
CA ILE A 217 -13.19 -16.59 1.88
C ILE A 217 -14.03 -15.43 2.40
N SER A 218 -13.42 -14.27 2.58
CA SER A 218 -14.11 -13.05 3.00
C SER A 218 -14.98 -12.47 1.90
N ASP A 219 -16.05 -11.76 2.26
CA ASP A 219 -16.97 -11.12 1.29
C ASP A 219 -16.24 -10.17 0.33
N LEU A 220 -15.18 -9.50 0.81
CA LEU A 220 -14.39 -8.58 0.00
C LEU A 220 -13.35 -9.28 -0.91
N GLU A 221 -13.13 -10.59 -0.74
CA GLU A 221 -12.35 -11.43 -1.66
C GLU A 221 -13.23 -12.00 -2.79
N VAL A 222 -14.48 -11.54 -2.87
CA VAL A 222 -15.45 -11.96 -3.88
C VAL A 222 -15.57 -10.87 -4.95
N GLU A 223 -15.19 -11.22 -6.18
CA GLU A 223 -15.37 -10.37 -7.35
C GLU A 223 -16.69 -10.69 -8.06
N GLN A 224 -17.55 -9.69 -8.23
CA GLN A 224 -18.75 -9.82 -9.05
C GLN A 224 -18.38 -9.72 -10.52
N ARG A 225 -18.66 -10.77 -11.29
CA ARG A 225 -18.41 -10.79 -12.75
C ARG A 225 -19.71 -10.94 -13.51
N GLU A 226 -19.88 -10.09 -14.52
CA GLU A 226 -21.02 -10.18 -15.43
C GLU A 226 -20.88 -11.41 -16.34
N ILE A 227 -21.89 -12.29 -16.30
CA ILE A 227 -21.93 -13.52 -17.08
C ILE A 227 -23.20 -13.52 -17.94
N LYS A 228 -23.05 -13.85 -19.21
CA LYS A 228 -24.17 -14.12 -20.11
C LYS A 228 -24.63 -15.56 -19.86
N GLY A 229 -25.68 -15.70 -19.11
CA GLY A 229 -26.29 -16.99 -18.72
C GLY A 229 -27.71 -17.11 -19.24
N SER A 230 -28.50 -17.89 -18.52
CA SER A 230 -29.91 -18.12 -18.80
C SER A 230 -30.76 -18.03 -17.56
N LEU A 231 -32.01 -17.72 -17.71
CA LEU A 231 -33.06 -17.80 -16.69
C LEU A 231 -34.00 -18.91 -17.09
N TRP A 232 -34.12 -19.91 -16.22
CA TRP A 232 -35.00 -21.08 -16.43
C TRP A 232 -36.29 -20.93 -15.67
N HIS A 233 -37.44 -21.03 -16.36
CA HIS A 233 -38.79 -21.02 -15.76
C HIS A 233 -39.30 -22.45 -15.60
N ILE A 234 -39.58 -22.86 -14.35
CA ILE A 234 -39.83 -24.22 -13.96
C ILE A 234 -41.18 -24.30 -13.24
N ASN A 235 -42.01 -25.22 -13.65
CA ASN A 235 -43.29 -25.50 -13.00
C ASN A 235 -43.11 -26.46 -11.85
N TYR A 236 -43.51 -26.06 -10.63
CA TYR A 236 -43.62 -26.92 -9.48
C TYR A 236 -45.09 -27.33 -9.29
N PRO A 237 -45.45 -28.62 -9.41
CA PRO A 237 -46.81 -29.06 -9.22
C PRO A 237 -47.37 -28.74 -7.84
N ILE A 238 -48.64 -28.32 -7.75
CA ILE A 238 -49.32 -28.11 -6.47
C ILE A 238 -49.80 -29.44 -5.93
N ASP A 239 -49.42 -29.75 -4.66
CA ASP A 239 -49.87 -31.00 -4.00
C ASP A 239 -51.39 -31.03 -3.88
N GLY A 240 -52.00 -32.15 -4.33
CA GLY A 240 -53.45 -32.35 -4.27
C GLY A 240 -54.26 -31.56 -5.29
N ALA A 241 -53.65 -30.83 -6.24
CA ALA A 241 -54.32 -30.06 -7.29
C ALA A 241 -53.78 -30.45 -8.67
N ALA A 242 -54.32 -31.48 -9.27
CA ALA A 242 -53.85 -32.01 -10.55
C ALA A 242 -53.93 -30.96 -11.66
N GLY A 243 -52.80 -30.74 -12.36
CA GLY A 243 -52.70 -29.78 -13.43
C GLY A 243 -52.46 -28.32 -12.99
N GLU A 244 -52.39 -28.02 -11.70
CA GLU A 244 -52.02 -26.72 -11.18
C GLU A 244 -50.53 -26.66 -10.82
N PHE A 245 -49.87 -25.55 -11.12
CA PHE A 245 -48.45 -25.30 -10.95
C PHE A 245 -48.19 -23.95 -10.33
N ILE A 246 -47.08 -23.83 -9.58
CA ILE A 246 -46.47 -22.58 -9.27
C ILE A 246 -45.15 -22.49 -10.05
N THR A 247 -45.01 -21.45 -10.87
CA THR A 247 -43.83 -21.31 -11.73
C THR A 247 -42.79 -20.47 -11.05
N VAL A 248 -41.58 -21.00 -10.91
CA VAL A 248 -40.41 -20.27 -10.40
C VAL A 248 -39.42 -19.98 -11.52
N ALA A 249 -38.61 -18.93 -11.38
CA ALA A 249 -37.55 -18.59 -12.31
C ALA A 249 -36.19 -18.55 -11.59
N THR A 250 -35.18 -19.22 -12.17
CA THR A 250 -33.86 -19.30 -11.54
C THR A 250 -32.72 -19.27 -12.55
N THR A 251 -31.57 -18.69 -12.15
CA THR A 251 -30.30 -18.77 -12.88
C THR A 251 -29.46 -19.99 -12.45
N ARG A 252 -29.91 -20.74 -11.43
CA ARG A 252 -29.20 -21.86 -10.82
C ARG A 252 -30.11 -23.08 -10.65
N PRO A 253 -30.55 -23.71 -11.75
CA PRO A 253 -31.49 -24.85 -11.67
C PRO A 253 -30.95 -26.06 -10.89
N GLU A 254 -29.63 -26.26 -10.84
CA GLU A 254 -29.00 -27.34 -10.05
C GLU A 254 -29.33 -27.24 -8.56
N THR A 255 -29.45 -26.00 -8.02
CA THR A 255 -29.68 -25.83 -6.58
C THR A 255 -31.12 -26.14 -6.17
N MET A 256 -32.05 -26.25 -7.14
CA MET A 256 -33.44 -26.62 -6.84
C MET A 256 -33.57 -27.98 -6.10
N LEU A 257 -32.61 -28.88 -6.30
CA LEU A 257 -32.61 -30.18 -5.61
C LEU A 257 -32.56 -30.03 -4.07
N GLY A 258 -32.11 -28.86 -3.58
CA GLY A 258 -32.09 -28.52 -2.16
C GLY A 258 -33.21 -27.57 -1.71
N ASP A 259 -34.20 -27.26 -2.55
CA ASP A 259 -35.30 -26.37 -2.19
C ASP A 259 -36.11 -26.89 -1.01
N THR A 260 -36.48 -25.97 -0.12
CA THR A 260 -37.29 -26.31 1.07
C THR A 260 -38.56 -25.47 1.17
N ALA A 261 -38.76 -24.48 0.29
CA ALA A 261 -40.03 -23.75 0.16
C ALA A 261 -40.10 -23.05 -1.21
N VAL A 262 -41.28 -22.52 -1.52
CA VAL A 262 -41.50 -21.47 -2.51
C VAL A 262 -42.05 -20.24 -1.80
N ALA A 263 -41.43 -19.09 -1.97
CA ALA A 263 -41.91 -17.83 -1.40
C ALA A 263 -42.69 -17.02 -2.44
N VAL A 264 -43.75 -16.36 -1.99
CA VAL A 264 -44.57 -15.42 -2.77
C VAL A 264 -44.81 -14.19 -1.93
N HIS A 265 -45.01 -13.04 -2.59
CA HIS A 265 -45.27 -11.81 -1.85
C HIS A 265 -46.66 -11.87 -1.19
N PRO A 266 -46.84 -11.39 0.07
CA PRO A 266 -48.11 -11.45 0.77
C PRO A 266 -49.28 -10.79 0.02
N THR A 267 -48.99 -9.78 -0.80
CA THR A 267 -49.98 -9.03 -1.59
C THR A 267 -50.15 -9.53 -3.03
N ASP A 268 -49.45 -10.59 -3.45
CA ASP A 268 -49.59 -11.10 -4.82
C ASP A 268 -50.82 -12.02 -4.96
N GLU A 269 -51.90 -11.47 -5.46
CA GLU A 269 -53.19 -12.13 -5.65
C GLU A 269 -53.06 -13.39 -6.54
N ARG A 270 -52.10 -13.46 -7.45
CA ARG A 270 -51.89 -14.59 -8.35
C ARG A 270 -51.62 -15.89 -7.57
N TRP A 271 -50.90 -15.76 -6.47
CA TRP A 271 -50.41 -16.90 -5.68
C TRP A 271 -51.05 -17.01 -4.31
N ALA A 272 -51.83 -15.99 -3.86
CA ALA A 272 -52.47 -15.96 -2.54
C ALA A 272 -53.25 -17.24 -2.16
N LYS A 273 -53.94 -17.86 -3.12
CA LYS A 273 -54.70 -19.11 -2.91
C LYS A 273 -53.87 -20.35 -2.59
N TYR A 274 -52.55 -20.28 -2.83
CA TYR A 274 -51.61 -21.37 -2.58
C TYR A 274 -50.79 -21.19 -1.32
N VAL A 275 -50.80 -20.03 -0.69
CA VAL A 275 -50.09 -19.80 0.59
C VAL A 275 -50.61 -20.77 1.65
N GLY A 276 -49.66 -21.44 2.34
CA GLY A 276 -49.94 -22.46 3.32
C GLY A 276 -50.21 -23.85 2.72
N LYS A 277 -50.26 -24.01 1.38
CA LYS A 277 -50.29 -25.30 0.71
C LYS A 277 -48.86 -25.77 0.41
N PHE A 278 -48.73 -26.91 -0.22
CA PHE A 278 -47.45 -27.50 -0.61
C PHE A 278 -47.30 -27.57 -2.13
N ALA A 279 -46.11 -27.38 -2.59
CA ALA A 279 -45.67 -27.74 -3.93
C ALA A 279 -44.88 -29.05 -3.86
N VAL A 280 -44.93 -29.85 -4.93
CA VAL A 280 -44.08 -31.03 -5.07
C VAL A 280 -42.83 -30.66 -5.83
N LEU A 281 -41.69 -30.74 -5.16
CA LEU A 281 -40.40 -30.42 -5.78
C LEU A 281 -40.10 -31.38 -6.93
N PRO A 282 -39.98 -30.88 -8.18
CA PRO A 282 -39.65 -31.72 -9.33
C PRO A 282 -38.35 -32.49 -9.13
N LEU A 283 -38.24 -33.65 -9.75
CA LEU A 283 -37.05 -34.53 -9.75
C LEU A 283 -36.74 -35.16 -8.38
N VAL A 284 -37.22 -34.57 -7.28
CA VAL A 284 -36.98 -35.01 -5.89
C VAL A 284 -38.21 -35.64 -5.27
N GLY A 285 -39.41 -35.13 -5.55
CA GLY A 285 -40.68 -35.60 -4.99
C GLY A 285 -40.98 -35.09 -3.58
N ARG A 286 -40.12 -34.25 -2.98
CA ARG A 286 -40.34 -33.67 -1.66
C ARG A 286 -41.46 -32.64 -1.70
N LYS A 287 -42.35 -32.67 -0.69
CA LYS A 287 -43.38 -31.64 -0.48
C LYS A 287 -42.74 -30.47 0.24
N ILE A 288 -42.80 -29.31 -0.35
CA ILE A 288 -42.26 -28.05 0.18
C ILE A 288 -43.37 -27.01 0.35
N PRO A 289 -43.44 -26.29 1.49
CA PRO A 289 -44.49 -25.33 1.74
C PRO A 289 -44.37 -24.09 0.82
N ILE A 290 -45.53 -23.51 0.49
CA ILE A 290 -45.61 -22.18 -0.16
C ILE A 290 -45.84 -21.16 0.94
N VAL A 291 -44.86 -20.25 1.13
CA VAL A 291 -44.83 -19.29 2.23
C VAL A 291 -45.03 -17.86 1.70
N ALA A 292 -45.64 -16.99 2.51
CA ALA A 292 -45.72 -15.55 2.19
C ALA A 292 -44.56 -14.84 2.83
N ASP A 293 -43.74 -14.17 2.01
CA ASP A 293 -42.58 -13.40 2.46
C ASP A 293 -42.32 -12.19 1.56
N GLU A 294 -42.07 -11.03 2.15
CA GLU A 294 -41.83 -9.74 1.45
C GLU A 294 -40.54 -9.77 0.60
N TYR A 295 -39.67 -10.77 0.77
CA TYR A 295 -38.51 -11.01 -0.06
C TYR A 295 -38.89 -11.23 -1.54
N SER A 296 -40.03 -11.86 -1.81
CA SER A 296 -40.51 -12.11 -3.16
C SER A 296 -41.07 -10.81 -3.76
N ASP A 297 -40.58 -10.43 -4.95
CA ASP A 297 -41.02 -9.23 -5.67
C ASP A 297 -42.04 -9.62 -6.74
N PRO A 298 -43.31 -9.19 -6.65
CA PRO A 298 -44.35 -9.53 -7.61
C PRO A 298 -44.06 -9.11 -9.03
N GLU A 299 -43.21 -8.05 -9.21
CA GLU A 299 -42.87 -7.49 -10.52
C GLU A 299 -41.66 -8.16 -11.16
N LYS A 300 -40.95 -9.02 -10.43
CA LYS A 300 -39.79 -9.73 -10.94
C LYS A 300 -40.09 -11.19 -11.27
N GLY A 301 -39.68 -11.60 -12.48
CA GLY A 301 -39.83 -12.98 -12.93
C GLY A 301 -41.29 -13.45 -12.93
N THR A 302 -41.60 -14.48 -12.14
CA THR A 302 -42.95 -15.04 -11.97
C THR A 302 -43.67 -14.50 -10.73
N GLY A 303 -42.99 -13.73 -9.88
CA GLY A 303 -43.46 -13.35 -8.55
C GLY A 303 -43.38 -14.47 -7.51
N ALA A 304 -42.96 -15.67 -7.91
CA ALA A 304 -42.70 -16.78 -7.04
C ALA A 304 -41.21 -17.15 -7.05
N VAL A 305 -40.61 -17.29 -5.88
CA VAL A 305 -39.17 -17.51 -5.72
C VAL A 305 -38.98 -18.87 -5.05
N LYS A 306 -38.17 -19.75 -5.65
CA LYS A 306 -37.70 -20.96 -4.99
C LYS A 306 -36.80 -20.58 -3.81
N ILE A 307 -36.92 -21.28 -2.69
CA ILE A 307 -36.11 -21.02 -1.49
C ILE A 307 -35.18 -22.18 -1.21
N THR A 308 -33.90 -21.92 -1.36
CA THR A 308 -32.81 -22.86 -1.12
C THR A 308 -31.88 -22.34 -0.01
N PRO A 309 -32.25 -22.46 1.26
CA PRO A 309 -31.49 -21.83 2.36
C PRO A 309 -30.05 -22.34 2.50
N GLY A 310 -29.73 -23.52 1.96
CA GLY A 310 -28.37 -24.04 1.97
C GLY A 310 -27.43 -23.42 0.92
N HIS A 311 -27.93 -22.64 -0.07
CA HIS A 311 -27.15 -22.21 -1.24
C HIS A 311 -27.42 -20.78 -1.74
N ASP A 312 -28.14 -19.99 -0.96
CA ASP A 312 -28.34 -18.56 -1.22
C ASP A 312 -28.48 -17.81 0.11
N PHE A 313 -27.76 -16.68 0.26
CA PHE A 313 -27.76 -15.88 1.49
C PHE A 313 -29.11 -15.26 1.81
N ASN A 314 -29.85 -14.82 0.79
CA ASN A 314 -31.18 -14.24 0.97
C ASN A 314 -32.20 -15.34 1.34
N ASP A 315 -32.15 -16.46 0.64
CA ASP A 315 -32.98 -17.64 0.94
C ASP A 315 -32.70 -18.16 2.34
N PHE A 316 -31.46 -18.07 2.83
CA PHE A 316 -31.12 -18.41 4.21
C PHE A 316 -31.86 -17.54 5.21
N GLY A 317 -31.96 -16.23 4.94
CA GLY A 317 -32.75 -15.31 5.75
C GLY A 317 -34.25 -15.66 5.77
N VAL A 318 -34.85 -16.00 4.59
CA VAL A 318 -36.21 -16.51 4.50
C VAL A 318 -36.35 -17.82 5.30
N GLY A 319 -35.37 -18.71 5.15
CA GLY A 319 -35.35 -20.00 5.88
C GLY A 319 -35.38 -19.79 7.39
N GLN A 320 -34.63 -18.83 7.94
CA GLN A 320 -34.65 -18.50 9.37
C GLN A 320 -36.03 -17.96 9.81
N ARG A 321 -36.65 -17.04 9.05
CA ARG A 321 -37.95 -16.47 9.40
C ARG A 321 -39.07 -17.52 9.42
N HIS A 322 -39.01 -18.43 8.47
CA HIS A 322 -40.06 -19.49 8.32
C HIS A 322 -39.63 -20.83 8.92
N LYS A 323 -38.48 -20.90 9.61
CA LYS A 323 -37.94 -22.14 10.24
C LYS A 323 -37.81 -23.31 9.25
N LEU A 324 -37.36 -23.00 8.04
CA LEU A 324 -37.15 -24.00 7.00
C LEU A 324 -35.83 -24.73 7.20
N GLU A 325 -35.75 -25.95 6.76
CA GLU A 325 -34.51 -26.71 6.75
C GLU A 325 -33.53 -26.13 5.73
N ALA A 326 -32.26 -26.03 6.08
CA ALA A 326 -31.17 -25.65 5.16
C ALA A 326 -30.45 -26.95 4.71
N ILE A 327 -30.75 -27.41 3.52
CA ILE A 327 -30.17 -28.62 2.94
C ILE A 327 -28.98 -28.26 2.11
N ASN A 328 -27.76 -28.64 2.55
CA ASN A 328 -26.57 -28.55 1.74
C ASN A 328 -26.50 -29.74 0.76
N ILE A 329 -26.51 -29.44 -0.55
CA ILE A 329 -26.42 -30.43 -1.61
C ILE A 329 -25.06 -30.58 -2.24
N PHE A 330 -24.07 -29.78 -1.84
CA PHE A 330 -22.71 -29.80 -2.42
C PHE A 330 -21.69 -30.37 -1.45
N THR A 331 -20.68 -31.00 -2.01
CA THR A 331 -19.40 -31.29 -1.37
C THR A 331 -18.50 -30.05 -1.39
N ALA A 332 -17.38 -30.11 -0.69
CA ALA A 332 -16.42 -28.97 -0.62
C ALA A 332 -15.84 -28.54 -1.98
N ASP A 333 -15.83 -29.43 -2.97
CA ASP A 333 -15.40 -29.21 -4.34
C ASP A 333 -16.57 -28.92 -5.31
N ALA A 334 -17.73 -28.61 -4.75
CA ALA A 334 -18.96 -28.29 -5.48
C ALA A 334 -19.48 -29.41 -6.42
N HIS A 335 -19.28 -30.67 -6.07
CA HIS A 335 -20.02 -31.79 -6.63
C HIS A 335 -21.27 -32.03 -5.81
N LEU A 336 -22.31 -32.64 -6.43
CA LEU A 336 -23.51 -32.98 -5.72
C LEU A 336 -23.26 -34.16 -4.75
N ASN A 337 -23.74 -34.02 -3.50
CA ASN A 337 -23.54 -34.99 -2.43
C ASN A 337 -24.71 -35.99 -2.33
N ASP A 338 -24.73 -36.81 -1.26
CA ASP A 338 -25.75 -37.84 -1.04
C ASP A 338 -27.15 -37.31 -0.66
N SER A 339 -27.31 -36.01 -0.43
CA SER A 339 -28.61 -35.36 -0.13
C SER A 339 -29.51 -35.21 -1.36
N VAL A 340 -28.99 -35.49 -2.55
CA VAL A 340 -29.74 -35.42 -3.80
C VAL A 340 -30.07 -36.82 -4.33
N PRO A 341 -31.06 -36.97 -5.25
CA PRO A 341 -31.37 -38.24 -5.88
C PRO A 341 -30.13 -38.85 -6.53
N GLU A 342 -30.05 -40.22 -6.50
CA GLU A 342 -28.89 -40.97 -6.94
C GLU A 342 -28.40 -40.60 -8.35
N ALA A 343 -29.33 -40.28 -9.27
CA ALA A 343 -29.02 -39.89 -10.65
C ALA A 343 -28.14 -38.65 -10.77
N TYR A 344 -28.04 -37.83 -9.74
CA TYR A 344 -27.28 -36.55 -9.72
C TYR A 344 -26.05 -36.59 -8.84
N ARG A 345 -25.89 -37.60 -7.97
CA ARG A 345 -24.78 -37.70 -7.02
C ARG A 345 -23.43 -37.74 -7.73
N GLY A 346 -22.46 -37.01 -7.19
CA GLY A 346 -21.11 -36.95 -7.70
C GLY A 346 -20.91 -36.13 -9.00
N LEU A 347 -21.98 -35.56 -9.55
CA LEU A 347 -21.86 -34.66 -10.70
C LEU A 347 -21.30 -33.32 -10.26
N ASP A 348 -20.38 -32.75 -11.07
CA ASP A 348 -20.01 -31.35 -10.96
C ASP A 348 -21.25 -30.45 -11.09
N ARG A 349 -21.32 -29.35 -10.35
CA ARG A 349 -22.46 -28.42 -10.32
C ARG A 349 -22.94 -27.98 -11.70
N PHE A 350 -22.05 -27.76 -12.66
CA PHE A 350 -22.43 -27.34 -14.00
C PHE A 350 -22.91 -28.49 -14.89
N GLU A 351 -22.35 -29.67 -14.71
CA GLU A 351 -22.88 -30.88 -15.36
C GLU A 351 -24.25 -31.26 -14.75
N ALA A 352 -24.39 -31.11 -13.44
CA ALA A 352 -25.68 -31.29 -12.78
C ALA A 352 -26.73 -30.29 -13.30
N ARG A 353 -26.37 -29.04 -13.52
CA ARG A 353 -27.24 -28.02 -14.12
C ARG A 353 -27.79 -28.50 -15.47
N LYS A 354 -26.90 -28.96 -16.35
CA LYS A 354 -27.31 -29.48 -17.68
C LYS A 354 -28.26 -30.64 -17.55
N ARG A 355 -27.97 -31.59 -16.66
CA ARG A 355 -28.78 -32.80 -16.45
C ARG A 355 -30.15 -32.45 -15.86
N VAL A 356 -30.22 -31.59 -14.85
CA VAL A 356 -31.48 -31.12 -14.24
C VAL A 356 -32.37 -30.46 -15.28
N VAL A 357 -31.81 -29.57 -16.13
CA VAL A 357 -32.58 -28.88 -17.18
C VAL A 357 -33.14 -29.92 -18.18
N ALA A 358 -32.34 -30.88 -18.64
CA ALA A 358 -32.78 -31.92 -19.57
C ALA A 358 -33.90 -32.83 -18.98
N ASP A 359 -33.76 -33.19 -17.71
CA ASP A 359 -34.75 -34.02 -17.04
C ASP A 359 -36.08 -33.28 -16.76
N LEU A 360 -36.01 -31.95 -16.52
CA LEU A 360 -37.21 -31.09 -16.41
C LEU A 360 -37.91 -30.91 -17.77
N GLU A 361 -37.16 -30.80 -18.85
CA GLU A 361 -37.69 -30.74 -20.21
C GLU A 361 -38.39 -32.06 -20.57
N ALA A 362 -37.76 -33.20 -20.27
CA ALA A 362 -38.35 -34.51 -20.51
C ALA A 362 -39.67 -34.75 -19.74
N GLN A 363 -39.83 -34.12 -18.57
CA GLN A 363 -41.06 -34.15 -17.78
C GLN A 363 -42.07 -33.05 -18.14
N ALA A 364 -41.81 -32.24 -19.14
CA ALA A 364 -42.62 -31.06 -19.52
C ALA A 364 -42.84 -30.07 -18.37
N LEU A 365 -41.88 -29.95 -17.45
CA LEU A 365 -41.86 -29.02 -16.32
C LEU A 365 -41.03 -27.79 -16.60
N LEU A 366 -40.19 -27.78 -17.63
CA LEU A 366 -39.47 -26.61 -18.12
C LEU A 366 -40.41 -25.80 -19.02
N VAL A 367 -40.80 -24.58 -18.57
CA VAL A 367 -41.73 -23.70 -19.28
C VAL A 367 -41.03 -22.94 -20.41
N LYS A 368 -39.92 -22.31 -20.10
CA LYS A 368 -39.06 -21.60 -21.06
C LYS A 368 -37.65 -21.38 -20.50
N THR A 369 -36.72 -21.15 -21.43
CA THR A 369 -35.37 -20.69 -21.13
C THR A 369 -35.15 -19.40 -21.87
N GLU A 370 -34.71 -18.36 -21.18
CA GLU A 370 -34.40 -17.06 -21.79
C GLU A 370 -32.97 -16.59 -21.47
N PRO A 371 -32.29 -15.94 -22.42
CA PRO A 371 -30.98 -15.34 -22.15
C PRO A 371 -31.10 -14.34 -21.03
N HIS A 372 -30.18 -14.43 -20.07
CA HIS A 372 -30.15 -13.54 -18.91
C HIS A 372 -28.71 -13.21 -18.52
N THR A 373 -28.40 -11.91 -18.52
CA THR A 373 -27.10 -11.42 -18.06
C THR A 373 -27.20 -11.08 -16.57
N HIS A 374 -26.35 -11.67 -15.75
CA HIS A 374 -26.34 -11.45 -14.31
C HIS A 374 -24.94 -11.49 -13.72
N MET A 375 -24.83 -10.96 -12.50
CA MET A 375 -23.57 -10.97 -11.75
C MET A 375 -23.40 -12.33 -11.07
N VAL A 376 -22.21 -12.92 -11.23
CA VAL A 376 -21.82 -14.17 -10.60
C VAL A 376 -20.60 -13.93 -9.72
N PRO A 377 -20.68 -14.28 -8.42
CA PRO A 377 -19.56 -14.12 -7.50
C PRO A 377 -18.42 -15.08 -7.84
N HIS A 378 -17.20 -14.58 -7.93
CA HIS A 378 -15.97 -15.32 -8.19
C HIS A 378 -14.95 -15.05 -7.10
N GLY A 379 -14.16 -16.04 -6.72
CA GLY A 379 -13.00 -15.81 -5.86
C GLY A 379 -11.93 -14.98 -6.57
N ASP A 380 -11.45 -13.93 -5.94
CA ASP A 380 -10.45 -13.01 -6.53
C ASP A 380 -9.12 -13.72 -6.86
N ARG A 381 -8.77 -14.73 -6.07
CA ARG A 381 -7.54 -15.54 -6.23
C ARG A 381 -7.74 -16.77 -7.10
N SER A 382 -8.85 -17.46 -6.93
CA SER A 382 -9.15 -18.70 -7.66
C SER A 382 -9.62 -18.45 -9.09
N GLY A 383 -10.35 -17.34 -9.30
CA GLY A 383 -10.99 -16.99 -10.54
C GLY A 383 -12.18 -17.88 -10.92
N VAL A 384 -12.63 -18.76 -10.00
CA VAL A 384 -13.80 -19.63 -10.22
C VAL A 384 -15.04 -19.08 -9.51
N PRO A 385 -16.26 -19.39 -9.99
CA PRO A 385 -17.48 -19.09 -9.25
C PRO A 385 -17.44 -19.72 -7.87
N ILE A 386 -17.71 -18.92 -6.83
CA ILE A 386 -17.82 -19.38 -5.44
C ILE A 386 -19.22 -19.90 -5.15
N GLU A 387 -19.37 -20.66 -4.06
CA GLU A 387 -20.65 -21.17 -3.59
C GLU A 387 -21.01 -20.62 -2.21
N PRO A 388 -22.24 -20.16 -1.99
CA PRO A 388 -22.79 -20.10 -0.64
C PRO A 388 -22.82 -21.51 -0.07
N TYR A 389 -22.09 -21.75 1.02
CA TYR A 389 -21.86 -23.08 1.58
C TYR A 389 -22.14 -23.09 3.07
N LEU A 390 -23.00 -24.00 3.51
CA LEU A 390 -23.43 -24.12 4.89
C LEU A 390 -22.42 -24.97 5.67
N THR A 391 -21.65 -24.34 6.54
CA THR A 391 -20.64 -25.04 7.34
C THR A 391 -20.44 -24.40 8.70
N GLU A 392 -19.88 -25.14 9.64
CA GLU A 392 -19.48 -24.61 10.94
C GLU A 392 -18.19 -23.86 10.80
N GLN A 393 -18.16 -22.63 11.30
CA GLN A 393 -17.00 -21.74 11.25
C GLN A 393 -16.84 -21.01 12.58
N TRP A 394 -15.65 -20.45 12.81
CA TRP A 394 -15.37 -19.55 13.92
C TRP A 394 -15.63 -18.11 13.53
N TYR A 395 -16.35 -17.40 14.39
CA TYR A 395 -16.75 -16.01 14.17
C TYR A 395 -16.30 -15.12 15.31
N VAL A 396 -15.89 -13.89 14.96
CA VAL A 396 -15.72 -12.79 15.91
C VAL A 396 -16.99 -11.94 15.87
N ASN A 397 -17.51 -11.56 17.04
CA ASN A 397 -18.56 -10.57 17.18
C ASN A 397 -17.99 -9.17 16.87
N ALA A 398 -17.80 -8.91 15.59
CA ALA A 398 -17.16 -7.68 15.09
C ALA A 398 -17.99 -6.44 15.43
N LYS A 399 -19.32 -6.54 15.50
CA LYS A 399 -20.20 -5.41 15.82
C LYS A 399 -19.88 -4.81 17.19
N LYS A 400 -19.69 -5.65 18.21
CA LYS A 400 -19.33 -5.19 19.54
C LYS A 400 -17.94 -4.53 19.60
N LEU A 401 -16.99 -5.04 18.80
CA LEU A 401 -15.65 -4.46 18.71
C LEU A 401 -15.61 -3.19 17.85
N ALA A 402 -16.56 -3.00 16.95
CA ALA A 402 -16.64 -1.83 16.08
C ALA A 402 -17.13 -0.57 16.81
N GLU A 403 -17.97 -0.70 17.84
CA GLU A 403 -18.55 0.44 18.55
C GLU A 403 -17.48 1.41 19.08
N PRO A 404 -16.45 1.00 19.85
CA PRO A 404 -15.40 1.91 20.29
C PRO A 404 -14.54 2.41 19.13
N ALA A 405 -14.39 1.65 18.07
CA ALA A 405 -13.61 2.06 16.89
C ALA A 405 -14.31 3.16 16.09
N ILE A 406 -15.64 3.11 15.98
CA ILE A 406 -16.44 4.19 15.39
C ILE A 406 -16.32 5.45 16.25
N ALA A 407 -16.53 5.32 17.55
CA ALA A 407 -16.46 6.43 18.50
C ALA A 407 -15.08 7.13 18.52
N ALA A 408 -14.00 6.38 18.36
CA ALA A 408 -12.64 6.95 18.32
C ALA A 408 -12.44 7.87 17.11
N VAL A 409 -13.01 7.54 15.96
CA VAL A 409 -12.95 8.39 14.76
C VAL A 409 -13.91 9.59 14.89
N GLU A 410 -15.12 9.39 15.45
CA GLU A 410 -16.06 10.48 15.71
C GLU A 410 -15.49 11.53 16.70
N GLN A 411 -14.67 11.07 17.65
CA GLN A 411 -14.01 11.93 18.64
C GLN A 411 -12.69 12.54 18.11
N GLY A 412 -12.29 12.24 16.87
CA GLY A 412 -11.05 12.75 16.30
C GLY A 412 -9.77 12.17 16.90
N LYS A 413 -9.85 11.04 17.64
CA LYS A 413 -8.66 10.34 18.15
C LYS A 413 -7.85 9.70 17.03
N THR A 414 -8.52 9.26 15.98
CA THR A 414 -7.94 8.85 14.71
C THR A 414 -8.58 9.66 13.57
N VAL A 415 -7.76 10.24 12.70
CA VAL A 415 -8.21 11.10 11.60
C VAL A 415 -7.78 10.49 10.27
N PHE A 416 -8.71 10.40 9.31
CA PHE A 416 -8.43 9.97 7.95
C PHE A 416 -8.02 11.14 7.06
N VAL A 417 -6.97 10.97 6.29
CA VAL A 417 -6.48 11.94 5.30
C VAL A 417 -6.38 11.26 3.93
N PRO A 418 -7.08 11.72 2.88
CA PRO A 418 -8.13 12.75 2.90
C PRO A 418 -9.38 12.35 3.67
N GLU A 419 -10.09 13.33 4.22
CA GLU A 419 -11.29 13.16 5.07
C GLU A 419 -12.41 12.35 4.39
N GLN A 420 -12.51 12.40 3.07
CA GLN A 420 -13.53 11.65 2.32
C GLN A 420 -13.59 10.16 2.65
N TRP A 421 -12.48 9.55 3.03
CA TRP A 421 -12.38 8.12 3.38
C TRP A 421 -13.03 7.78 4.73
N THR A 422 -13.29 8.78 5.56
CA THR A 422 -14.06 8.62 6.79
C THR A 422 -15.46 8.09 6.52
N LYS A 423 -16.09 8.53 5.42
CA LYS A 423 -17.41 8.04 5.00
C LYS A 423 -17.38 6.54 4.64
N THR A 424 -16.34 6.11 3.94
CA THR A 424 -16.13 4.70 3.59
C THR A 424 -15.93 3.86 4.84
N TYR A 425 -15.09 4.33 5.78
CA TYR A 425 -14.88 3.67 7.06
C TYR A 425 -16.17 3.50 7.84
N TYR A 426 -16.98 4.56 8.00
CA TYR A 426 -18.27 4.48 8.71
C TYR A 426 -19.27 3.57 8.03
N HIS A 427 -19.33 3.59 6.69
CA HIS A 427 -20.22 2.70 5.96
C HIS A 427 -19.95 1.23 6.30
N TRP A 428 -18.67 0.82 6.27
CA TRP A 428 -18.29 -0.54 6.60
C TRP A 428 -18.49 -0.88 8.09
N MET A 429 -18.09 0.02 8.98
CA MET A 429 -18.11 -0.25 10.41
C MET A 429 -19.52 -0.28 11.02
N ARG A 430 -20.44 0.55 10.51
CA ARG A 430 -21.83 0.58 10.98
C ARG A 430 -22.66 -0.58 10.46
N ASN A 431 -22.27 -1.16 9.34
CA ASN A 431 -22.92 -2.31 8.72
C ASN A 431 -22.09 -3.59 8.86
N ILE A 432 -21.20 -3.66 9.85
CA ILE A 432 -20.30 -4.79 9.98
C ILE A 432 -21.03 -6.04 10.42
N GLU A 433 -20.79 -7.12 9.69
CA GLU A 433 -21.29 -8.45 9.99
C GLU A 433 -20.30 -9.26 10.86
N PRO A 434 -20.73 -10.36 11.48
CA PRO A 434 -19.81 -11.26 12.19
C PRO A 434 -18.66 -11.71 11.29
N TRP A 435 -17.43 -11.54 11.79
CA TRP A 435 -16.23 -11.85 11.02
C TRP A 435 -15.89 -13.33 11.11
N CYS A 436 -16.03 -14.07 10.00
CA CYS A 436 -15.57 -15.45 9.90
C CYS A 436 -14.03 -15.47 9.88
N VAL A 437 -13.43 -16.07 10.90
CA VAL A 437 -11.96 -16.07 11.09
C VAL A 437 -11.30 -17.42 10.83
N SER A 438 -12.05 -18.48 10.57
CA SER A 438 -11.49 -19.79 10.24
C SER A 438 -11.30 -19.97 8.74
N ARG A 439 -10.19 -20.62 8.37
CA ARG A 439 -9.81 -20.97 7.00
C ARG A 439 -9.36 -22.43 6.97
N GLN A 440 -9.84 -23.18 5.99
CA GLN A 440 -9.53 -24.60 5.79
C GLN A 440 -8.21 -24.74 5.02
N LEU A 441 -7.17 -24.08 5.51
CA LEU A 441 -5.81 -24.04 4.97
C LEU A 441 -4.86 -24.82 5.88
N TRP A 442 -3.66 -25.08 5.39
CA TRP A 442 -2.58 -25.65 6.18
C TRP A 442 -1.57 -24.60 6.64
N TRP A 443 -1.44 -23.51 5.89
CA TRP A 443 -0.53 -22.41 6.19
C TRP A 443 -1.24 -21.27 6.94
N GLY A 444 -0.80 -21.00 8.15
CA GLY A 444 -1.33 -19.96 9.03
C GLY A 444 -1.30 -20.36 10.50
N HIS A 445 -1.85 -19.50 11.35
CA HIS A 445 -2.00 -19.77 12.78
C HIS A 445 -3.11 -20.80 13.02
N GLN A 446 -2.75 -22.00 13.40
CA GLN A 446 -3.73 -23.06 13.69
C GLN A 446 -4.58 -22.69 14.90
N ILE A 447 -5.89 -22.83 14.74
CA ILE A 447 -6.88 -22.46 15.77
C ILE A 447 -6.60 -23.22 17.07
N PRO A 448 -6.54 -22.51 18.24
CA PRO A 448 -6.22 -23.12 19.54
C PRO A 448 -7.46 -23.70 20.21
N ALA A 449 -8.15 -24.60 19.51
CA ALA A 449 -9.34 -25.30 19.99
C ALA A 449 -9.15 -26.82 19.88
N TRP A 450 -9.61 -27.54 20.85
CA TRP A 450 -9.51 -29.01 20.92
C TRP A 450 -10.88 -29.61 21.19
N TYR A 451 -11.22 -30.68 20.47
CA TYR A 451 -12.50 -31.35 20.51
C TYR A 451 -12.40 -32.68 21.23
N ALA A 452 -13.29 -32.89 22.17
CA ALA A 452 -13.55 -34.22 22.76
C ALA A 452 -14.41 -35.07 21.82
N PRO A 453 -14.47 -36.39 21.98
CA PRO A 453 -15.23 -37.30 21.12
C PRO A 453 -16.74 -37.01 21.04
N ASP A 454 -17.32 -36.34 22.02
CA ASP A 454 -18.72 -35.91 22.04
C ASP A 454 -18.97 -34.54 21.39
N GLY A 455 -17.89 -33.92 20.82
CA GLY A 455 -17.94 -32.61 20.16
C GLY A 455 -17.74 -31.41 21.09
N LYS A 456 -17.53 -31.63 22.40
CA LYS A 456 -17.24 -30.57 23.36
C LYS A 456 -15.92 -29.90 23.01
N VAL A 457 -15.92 -28.55 22.93
CA VAL A 457 -14.76 -27.73 22.57
C VAL A 457 -14.06 -27.19 23.82
N PHE A 458 -12.74 -27.24 23.82
CA PHE A 458 -11.85 -26.62 24.80
C PHE A 458 -10.92 -25.68 24.10
N VAL A 459 -10.98 -24.38 24.41
CA VAL A 459 -10.10 -23.33 23.86
C VAL A 459 -9.06 -22.94 24.90
N ALA A 460 -7.81 -23.15 24.60
CA ALA A 460 -6.71 -23.01 25.55
C ALA A 460 -5.44 -22.48 24.86
N TYR A 461 -4.44 -22.05 25.63
CA TYR A 461 -3.17 -21.59 25.09
C TYR A 461 -2.32 -22.73 24.49
N ASN A 462 -2.50 -23.95 24.99
CA ASN A 462 -1.79 -25.12 24.52
C ASN A 462 -2.58 -26.41 24.85
N GLU A 463 -2.11 -27.52 24.29
CA GLU A 463 -2.76 -28.82 24.46
C GLU A 463 -2.76 -29.30 25.92
N VAL A 464 -1.75 -28.95 26.70
CA VAL A 464 -1.65 -29.34 28.11
C VAL A 464 -2.78 -28.68 28.92
N GLU A 465 -3.01 -27.42 28.71
CA GLU A 465 -4.11 -26.66 29.34
C GLU A 465 -5.47 -27.23 28.89
N ALA A 466 -5.65 -27.45 27.58
CA ALA A 466 -6.87 -28.05 27.05
C ALA A 466 -7.19 -29.43 27.65
N LYS A 467 -6.16 -30.29 27.78
CA LYS A 467 -6.31 -31.62 28.45
C LYS A 467 -6.66 -31.47 29.92
N ALA A 468 -6.06 -30.51 30.62
CA ALA A 468 -6.40 -30.26 32.04
C ALA A 468 -7.83 -29.76 32.21
N GLU A 469 -8.30 -28.87 31.33
CA GLU A 469 -9.71 -28.42 31.35
C GLU A 469 -10.68 -29.58 31.00
N ALA A 470 -10.35 -30.39 30.00
CA ALA A 470 -11.13 -31.57 29.67
C ALA A 470 -11.19 -32.59 30.81
N LYS A 471 -10.06 -32.88 31.46
CA LYS A 471 -10.02 -33.74 32.63
C LYS A 471 -10.87 -33.23 33.78
N LYS A 472 -10.84 -31.92 34.03
CA LYS A 472 -11.70 -31.26 35.01
C LYS A 472 -13.18 -31.41 34.67
N HIS A 473 -13.52 -31.28 33.39
CA HIS A 473 -14.93 -31.42 32.92
C HIS A 473 -15.44 -32.85 32.98
N TYR A 474 -14.64 -33.82 32.53
CA TYR A 474 -15.07 -35.22 32.44
C TYR A 474 -14.70 -36.07 33.66
N GLY A 475 -13.89 -35.57 34.56
CA GLY A 475 -13.38 -36.34 35.71
C GLY A 475 -12.37 -37.44 35.35
N LYS A 476 -11.97 -37.53 34.08
CA LYS A 476 -11.01 -38.50 33.57
C LYS A 476 -10.24 -37.93 32.36
N ASP A 477 -9.13 -38.56 31.99
CA ASP A 477 -8.40 -38.22 30.79
C ASP A 477 -9.23 -38.58 29.56
N VAL A 478 -9.31 -37.65 28.58
CA VAL A 478 -10.01 -37.75 27.32
C VAL A 478 -9.09 -37.40 26.18
N THR A 479 -9.17 -38.19 25.11
CA THR A 479 -8.43 -37.87 23.88
C THR A 479 -9.02 -36.64 23.23
N LEU A 480 -8.18 -35.66 22.93
CA LEU A 480 -8.58 -34.41 22.27
C LEU A 480 -7.97 -34.35 20.86
N THR A 481 -8.77 -33.86 19.93
CA THR A 481 -8.33 -33.57 18.56
C THR A 481 -8.28 -32.05 18.33
N ARG A 482 -7.14 -31.52 17.90
CA ARG A 482 -7.02 -30.11 17.61
C ARG A 482 -7.77 -29.72 16.34
N ASP A 483 -8.36 -28.53 16.34
CA ASP A 483 -9.01 -27.95 15.18
C ASP A 483 -8.02 -27.92 13.99
N PRO A 484 -8.38 -28.46 12.80
CA PRO A 484 -7.50 -28.52 11.65
C PRO A 484 -7.34 -27.17 10.95
N ASP A 485 -8.25 -26.23 11.18
CA ASP A 485 -8.29 -24.93 10.49
C ASP A 485 -7.24 -23.97 11.02
N VAL A 486 -6.93 -22.97 10.21
CA VAL A 486 -6.09 -21.85 10.60
C VAL A 486 -6.91 -20.55 10.64
N LEU A 487 -6.35 -19.54 11.29
CA LEU A 487 -6.97 -18.21 11.34
C LEU A 487 -6.77 -17.45 10.01
N ASP A 488 -7.72 -16.61 9.70
CA ASP A 488 -7.63 -15.60 8.67
C ASP A 488 -6.36 -14.75 8.86
N THR A 489 -5.63 -14.44 7.79
CA THR A 489 -4.43 -13.62 7.82
C THR A 489 -4.68 -12.26 8.46
N TRP A 490 -5.88 -11.69 8.25
CA TRP A 490 -6.26 -10.40 8.82
C TRP A 490 -6.43 -10.42 10.34
N PHE A 491 -6.57 -11.60 10.94
CA PHE A 491 -6.61 -11.74 12.40
C PHE A 491 -5.25 -11.40 13.01
N SER A 492 -4.17 -11.97 12.50
CA SER A 492 -2.81 -11.65 12.93
C SER A 492 -2.37 -10.25 12.50
N SER A 493 -2.69 -9.84 11.25
CA SER A 493 -2.35 -8.52 10.73
C SER A 493 -3.07 -7.39 11.47
N GLY A 494 -4.25 -7.68 12.04
CA GLY A 494 -5.00 -6.75 12.90
C GLY A 494 -4.32 -6.43 14.24
N LEU A 495 -3.29 -7.19 14.63
CA LEU A 495 -2.51 -6.95 15.85
C LEU A 495 -1.23 -6.15 15.57
N TRP A 496 -0.93 -5.85 14.31
CA TRP A 496 0.36 -5.36 13.83
C TRP A 496 0.87 -4.12 14.57
N ALA A 497 0.00 -3.17 14.87
CA ALA A 497 0.36 -1.90 15.48
C ALA A 497 0.96 -2.05 16.91
N PHE A 498 0.64 -3.12 17.63
CA PHE A 498 1.11 -3.31 19.01
C PHE A 498 1.89 -4.61 19.22
N SER A 499 1.57 -5.68 18.48
CA SER A 499 2.29 -6.95 18.59
C SER A 499 3.74 -6.84 18.08
N THR A 500 3.99 -6.02 17.07
CA THR A 500 5.35 -5.75 16.57
C THR A 500 6.23 -5.04 17.59
N LEU A 501 5.64 -4.35 18.55
CA LEU A 501 6.30 -3.65 19.64
C LEU A 501 6.48 -4.51 20.89
N GLY A 502 6.07 -5.79 20.83
CA GLY A 502 6.33 -6.80 21.84
C GLY A 502 5.13 -7.23 22.70
N TRP A 503 3.92 -6.66 22.47
CA TRP A 503 2.73 -7.16 23.17
C TRP A 503 2.53 -8.67 22.88
N PRO A 504 2.16 -9.49 23.90
CA PRO A 504 1.50 -9.14 25.18
C PRO A 504 2.43 -8.69 26.29
N GLU A 505 3.73 -8.66 26.10
CA GLU A 505 4.65 -8.16 27.09
C GLU A 505 4.64 -6.63 27.16
N GLN A 506 4.92 -6.09 28.37
CA GLN A 506 5.00 -4.64 28.59
C GLN A 506 6.41 -4.12 28.29
N THR A 507 6.82 -4.22 27.02
CA THR A 507 8.16 -3.80 26.58
C THR A 507 8.35 -2.28 26.67
N PRO A 508 9.60 -1.81 26.78
CA PRO A 508 9.91 -0.37 26.70
C PRO A 508 9.45 0.23 25.37
N GLU A 509 9.57 -0.52 24.28
CA GLU A 509 9.16 -0.10 22.94
C GLU A 509 7.66 0.08 22.83
N LEU A 510 6.87 -0.85 23.39
CA LEU A 510 5.41 -0.72 23.42
C LEU A 510 4.99 0.54 24.18
N LYS A 511 5.63 0.85 25.29
CA LYS A 511 5.35 2.05 26.08
C LYS A 511 5.74 3.34 25.37
N ARG A 512 6.81 3.30 24.57
CA ARG A 512 7.36 4.50 23.94
C ARG A 512 6.72 4.82 22.61
N TYR A 513 6.47 3.79 21.76
CA TYR A 513 6.10 3.95 20.36
C TYR A 513 4.63 3.62 20.03
N TYR A 514 3.85 3.21 21.01
CA TYR A 514 2.41 3.03 20.87
C TYR A 514 1.64 4.13 21.62
N PRO A 515 0.58 4.71 21.05
CA PRO A 515 0.07 4.53 19.68
C PRO A 515 1.02 5.10 18.62
N THR A 516 0.95 4.56 17.39
CA THR A 516 1.75 5.07 16.27
C THR A 516 1.20 6.41 15.78
N ASP A 517 2.02 7.23 15.10
CA ASP A 517 1.62 8.55 14.67
C ASP A 517 0.81 8.50 13.38
N VAL A 518 1.32 7.79 12.38
CA VAL A 518 0.70 7.74 11.05
C VAL A 518 0.68 6.30 10.54
N LEU A 519 -0.46 5.90 10.00
CA LEU A 519 -0.59 4.74 9.15
C LEU A 519 -0.72 5.18 7.70
N VAL A 520 0.12 4.66 6.80
CA VAL A 520 0.06 4.94 5.36
C VAL A 520 -0.40 3.70 4.63
N THR A 521 -1.53 3.77 3.93
CA THR A 521 -2.12 2.59 3.27
C THR A 521 -2.92 2.96 2.02
N GLY A 522 -3.29 1.97 1.21
CA GLY A 522 -4.27 2.09 0.14
C GLY A 522 -5.70 2.04 0.67
N PHE A 523 -6.65 2.52 -0.10
CA PHE A 523 -8.07 2.52 0.27
C PHE A 523 -8.69 1.11 0.27
N ASP A 524 -8.13 0.20 -0.50
CA ASP A 524 -8.58 -1.18 -0.69
C ASP A 524 -8.49 -2.04 0.57
N ILE A 525 -7.64 -1.65 1.54
CA ILE A 525 -7.49 -2.36 2.80
C ILE A 525 -7.96 -1.56 4.04
N ILE A 526 -8.76 -0.51 3.84
CA ILE A 526 -9.37 0.24 4.97
C ILE A 526 -10.17 -0.71 5.87
N PHE A 527 -11.02 -1.55 5.30
CA PHE A 527 -11.82 -2.48 6.07
C PHE A 527 -11.02 -3.68 6.58
N PHE A 528 -10.22 -4.29 5.70
CA PHE A 528 -9.47 -5.50 6.04
C PHE A 528 -8.40 -5.27 7.11
N TRP A 529 -7.72 -4.12 7.06
CA TRP A 529 -6.57 -3.88 7.91
C TRP A 529 -6.77 -2.73 8.88
N VAL A 530 -7.12 -1.54 8.40
CA VAL A 530 -7.30 -0.36 9.27
C VAL A 530 -8.38 -0.60 10.31
N ALA A 531 -9.57 -1.04 9.87
CA ALA A 531 -10.70 -1.31 10.75
C ALA A 531 -10.39 -2.44 11.76
N ARG A 532 -9.72 -3.52 11.31
CA ARG A 532 -9.33 -4.62 12.19
C ARG A 532 -8.33 -4.18 13.25
N MET A 533 -7.31 -3.41 12.88
CA MET A 533 -6.39 -2.82 13.85
C MET A 533 -7.11 -1.90 14.83
N MET A 534 -8.02 -1.03 14.38
CA MET A 534 -8.81 -0.17 15.25
C MET A 534 -9.61 -0.98 16.29
N MET A 535 -10.34 -2.01 15.84
CA MET A 535 -11.16 -2.86 16.73
C MET A 535 -10.31 -3.57 17.79
N LEU A 536 -9.24 -4.25 17.34
CA LEU A 536 -8.42 -5.08 18.23
C LEU A 536 -7.56 -4.23 19.16
N SER A 537 -6.99 -3.13 18.68
CA SER A 537 -6.20 -2.22 19.50
C SER A 537 -7.03 -1.56 20.60
N LEU A 538 -8.19 -1.02 20.28
CA LEU A 538 -9.08 -0.43 21.30
C LEU A 538 -9.56 -1.46 22.32
N HIS A 539 -9.73 -2.72 21.90
CA HIS A 539 -10.11 -3.78 22.81
C HIS A 539 -8.97 -4.18 23.78
N PHE A 540 -7.76 -4.41 23.26
CA PHE A 540 -6.63 -4.94 24.04
C PHE A 540 -5.75 -3.87 24.65
N MET A 541 -5.48 -2.78 23.91
CA MET A 541 -4.62 -1.69 24.36
C MET A 541 -5.38 -0.52 25.02
N LYS A 542 -6.72 -0.47 24.87
CA LYS A 542 -7.59 0.60 25.37
C LYS A 542 -7.27 1.99 24.78
N ASP A 543 -6.51 2.03 23.71
CA ASP A 543 -6.17 3.24 22.97
C ASP A 543 -6.14 2.95 21.46
N VAL A 544 -6.18 4.01 20.63
CA VAL A 544 -6.14 3.91 19.17
C VAL A 544 -4.78 3.35 18.72
N PRO A 545 -4.74 2.58 17.62
CA PRO A 545 -3.46 2.07 17.11
C PRO A 545 -2.60 3.15 16.43
N PHE A 546 -3.23 4.18 15.90
CA PHE A 546 -2.59 5.29 15.16
C PHE A 546 -3.46 6.55 15.24
N ARG A 547 -2.79 7.71 15.22
CA ARG A 547 -3.47 9.00 15.29
C ARG A 547 -4.02 9.48 13.95
N GLN A 548 -3.29 9.18 12.88
CA GLN A 548 -3.66 9.57 11.52
C GLN A 548 -3.58 8.38 10.56
N VAL A 549 -4.49 8.33 9.60
CA VAL A 549 -4.50 7.34 8.52
C VAL A 549 -4.42 8.08 7.19
N TYR A 550 -3.26 8.04 6.56
CA TYR A 550 -3.10 8.60 5.23
C TYR A 550 -3.41 7.54 4.18
N ILE A 551 -4.40 7.83 3.36
CA ILE A 551 -4.84 6.95 2.27
C ILE A 551 -4.28 7.46 0.95
N HIS A 552 -3.29 6.76 0.41
CA HIS A 552 -2.69 7.09 -0.88
C HIS A 552 -3.51 6.54 -2.06
N ALA A 553 -3.30 7.14 -3.22
CA ALA A 553 -3.92 6.71 -4.47
C ALA A 553 -3.24 5.45 -5.05
N LEU A 554 -3.86 4.83 -6.05
CA LEU A 554 -3.30 3.67 -6.74
C LEU A 554 -2.37 4.10 -7.88
N VAL A 555 -1.37 3.26 -8.15
CA VAL A 555 -0.48 3.45 -9.31
C VAL A 555 -1.04 2.68 -10.50
N ARG A 556 -1.24 3.40 -11.60
CA ARG A 556 -1.72 2.89 -12.89
C ARG A 556 -0.68 3.12 -13.99
N ASP A 557 -0.83 2.43 -15.09
CA ASP A 557 0.03 2.65 -16.27
C ASP A 557 -0.21 4.04 -16.89
N ALA A 558 0.56 4.41 -17.90
CA ALA A 558 0.44 5.69 -18.60
C ALA A 558 -0.95 5.95 -19.20
N LYS A 559 -1.70 4.88 -19.51
CA LYS A 559 -3.07 4.95 -20.05
C LYS A 559 -4.14 5.01 -18.95
N GLY A 560 -3.74 4.93 -17.68
CA GLY A 560 -4.64 4.90 -16.53
C GLY A 560 -5.27 3.53 -16.26
N GLN A 561 -4.73 2.45 -16.83
CA GLN A 561 -5.21 1.09 -16.59
C GLN A 561 -4.53 0.48 -15.36
N LYS A 562 -5.24 -0.40 -14.65
CA LYS A 562 -4.67 -1.21 -13.57
C LYS A 562 -3.54 -2.07 -14.14
N MET A 563 -2.37 -2.02 -13.51
CA MET A 563 -1.25 -2.87 -13.86
C MET A 563 -1.52 -4.31 -13.46
N SER A 564 -1.29 -5.25 -14.37
CA SER A 564 -1.37 -6.68 -14.09
C SER A 564 -0.43 -7.48 -14.98
N LYS A 565 0.11 -8.60 -14.47
CA LYS A 565 0.98 -9.50 -15.24
C LYS A 565 0.28 -10.06 -16.48
N SER A 566 -1.04 -10.32 -16.36
CA SER A 566 -1.84 -10.84 -17.48
C SER A 566 -2.00 -9.85 -18.64
N LYS A 567 -1.94 -8.53 -18.36
CA LYS A 567 -2.00 -7.49 -19.39
C LYS A 567 -0.62 -7.08 -19.93
N GLY A 568 0.47 -7.56 -19.32
CA GLY A 568 1.83 -7.22 -19.71
C GLY A 568 2.21 -5.74 -19.51
N ASN A 569 1.48 -5.00 -18.67
CA ASN A 569 1.69 -3.58 -18.40
C ASN A 569 2.27 -3.30 -17.00
N VAL A 570 2.82 -4.31 -16.35
CA VAL A 570 3.48 -4.17 -15.04
C VAL A 570 4.83 -3.50 -15.23
N MET A 571 5.10 -2.49 -14.42
CA MET A 571 6.42 -1.85 -14.30
C MET A 571 7.07 -2.35 -13.01
N ASP A 572 8.25 -2.96 -13.14
CA ASP A 572 9.04 -3.41 -11.98
C ASP A 572 9.80 -2.20 -11.38
N PRO A 573 9.65 -1.93 -10.08
CA PRO A 573 10.41 -0.86 -9.43
C PRO A 573 11.92 -1.01 -9.59
N LEU A 574 12.46 -2.24 -9.53
CA LEU A 574 13.90 -2.46 -9.66
C LEU A 574 14.43 -2.15 -11.05
N GLU A 575 13.68 -2.50 -12.10
CA GLU A 575 14.07 -2.15 -13.48
C GLU A 575 14.17 -0.63 -13.68
N LEU A 576 13.24 0.12 -13.09
CA LEU A 576 13.28 1.59 -13.12
C LEU A 576 14.44 2.15 -12.29
N ILE A 577 14.74 1.56 -11.13
CA ILE A 577 15.89 1.94 -10.31
C ILE A 577 17.19 1.67 -11.06
N ASP A 578 17.34 0.51 -11.68
CA ASP A 578 18.54 0.17 -12.44
C ASP A 578 18.77 1.11 -13.61
N LYS A 579 17.69 1.59 -14.23
CA LYS A 579 17.73 2.45 -15.42
C LYS A 579 17.92 3.93 -15.08
N PHE A 580 17.29 4.42 -14.04
CA PHE A 580 17.16 5.85 -13.73
C PHE A 580 17.67 6.25 -12.35
N GLY A 581 17.90 5.31 -11.44
CA GLY A 581 18.25 5.54 -10.04
C GLY A 581 17.02 5.59 -9.12
N ALA A 582 17.24 5.22 -7.85
CA ALA A 582 16.20 5.22 -6.82
C ALA A 582 15.64 6.62 -6.54
N ASP A 583 16.51 7.64 -6.49
CA ASP A 583 16.10 9.02 -6.25
C ASP A 583 15.13 9.55 -7.32
N ALA A 584 15.36 9.20 -8.59
CA ALA A 584 14.48 9.59 -9.68
C ALA A 584 13.09 8.94 -9.57
N LEU A 585 13.03 7.66 -9.22
CA LEU A 585 11.77 6.95 -8.98
C LEU A 585 11.04 7.55 -7.78
N ARG A 586 11.72 7.74 -6.65
CA ARG A 586 11.14 8.30 -5.42
C ARG A 586 10.57 9.70 -5.65
N PHE A 587 11.33 10.57 -6.33
CA PHE A 587 10.86 11.92 -6.65
C PHE A 587 9.63 11.88 -7.58
N THR A 588 9.64 11.00 -8.57
CA THR A 588 8.49 10.79 -9.46
C THR A 588 7.24 10.38 -8.69
N LEU A 589 7.37 9.41 -7.79
CA LEU A 589 6.26 8.92 -6.98
C LEU A 589 5.73 10.00 -6.04
N ALA A 590 6.62 10.76 -5.40
CA ALA A 590 6.24 11.85 -4.50
C ALA A 590 5.49 12.96 -5.24
N VAL A 591 6.01 13.46 -6.36
CA VAL A 591 5.39 14.57 -7.10
C VAL A 591 4.06 14.19 -7.77
N LEU A 592 3.85 12.91 -8.03
CA LEU A 592 2.60 12.39 -8.59
C LEU A 592 1.57 12.02 -7.51
N ALA A 593 1.95 11.97 -6.23
CA ALA A 593 1.08 11.59 -5.12
C ALA A 593 0.09 12.72 -4.75
N VAL A 594 -0.77 13.05 -5.70
CA VAL A 594 -1.85 14.03 -5.49
C VAL A 594 -2.95 13.35 -4.69
N PRO A 595 -3.40 13.93 -3.55
CA PRO A 595 -4.47 13.35 -2.76
C PRO A 595 -5.74 13.06 -3.57
N GLY A 596 -6.27 11.85 -3.45
CA GLY A 596 -7.53 11.45 -4.09
C GLY A 596 -7.47 11.17 -5.60
N ARG A 597 -6.28 11.17 -6.22
CA ARG A 597 -6.12 10.89 -7.66
C ARG A 597 -5.15 9.76 -7.92
N ASP A 598 -5.56 8.79 -8.74
CA ASP A 598 -4.67 7.71 -9.18
C ASP A 598 -3.47 8.25 -9.96
N ILE A 599 -2.32 7.67 -9.70
CA ILE A 599 -1.04 8.06 -10.31
C ILE A 599 -0.91 7.37 -11.67
N LYS A 600 -0.76 8.16 -12.73
CA LYS A 600 -0.40 7.65 -14.06
C LYS A 600 1.12 7.69 -14.23
N LEU A 601 1.74 6.53 -14.12
CA LEU A 601 3.20 6.39 -14.19
C LEU A 601 3.65 6.05 -15.61
N SER A 602 4.75 6.69 -16.06
CA SER A 602 5.45 6.35 -17.30
C SER A 602 6.96 6.45 -17.11
N GLU A 603 7.74 5.70 -17.87
CA GLU A 603 9.21 5.77 -17.83
C GLU A 603 9.74 7.17 -18.14
N SER A 604 9.14 7.87 -19.11
CA SER A 604 9.56 9.23 -19.49
C SER A 604 9.45 10.23 -18.33
N ARG A 605 8.51 10.03 -17.40
CA ARG A 605 8.44 10.87 -16.20
C ARG A 605 9.59 10.59 -15.24
N VAL A 606 9.94 9.32 -15.04
CA VAL A 606 11.08 8.94 -14.20
C VAL A 606 12.39 9.47 -14.81
N GLU A 607 12.54 9.37 -16.12
CA GLU A 607 13.67 9.95 -16.85
C GLU A 607 13.76 11.46 -16.65
N GLY A 608 12.65 12.17 -16.66
CA GLY A 608 12.61 13.61 -16.39
C GLY A 608 13.21 13.96 -15.03
N TYR A 609 12.93 13.18 -14.00
CA TYR A 609 13.47 13.41 -12.66
C TYR A 609 14.90 12.87 -12.47
N ARG A 610 15.36 11.90 -13.28
CA ARG A 610 16.79 11.62 -13.41
C ARG A 610 17.54 12.86 -13.94
N ASN A 611 16.96 13.58 -14.90
CA ASN A 611 17.55 14.81 -15.41
C ASN A 611 17.58 15.93 -14.35
N PHE A 612 16.59 15.96 -13.46
CA PHE A 612 16.59 16.83 -12.28
C PHE A 612 17.76 16.51 -11.33
N ALA A 613 17.99 15.23 -11.03
CA ALA A 613 19.15 14.81 -10.25
C ALA A 613 20.46 15.21 -10.93
N THR A 614 20.56 15.06 -12.25
CA THR A 614 21.73 15.51 -13.03
C THR A 614 21.92 17.03 -12.96
N LYS A 615 20.83 17.81 -12.94
CA LYS A 615 20.88 19.27 -12.77
C LYS A 615 21.46 19.66 -11.41
N LEU A 616 20.99 19.00 -10.33
CA LEU A 616 21.53 19.18 -8.98
C LEU A 616 23.03 18.84 -8.92
N TRP A 617 23.42 17.71 -9.51
CA TRP A 617 24.81 17.29 -9.60
C TRP A 617 25.69 18.35 -10.28
N ASN A 618 25.25 18.90 -11.39
CA ASN A 618 25.96 19.95 -12.12
C ASN A 618 26.01 21.28 -11.35
N ALA A 619 24.96 21.61 -10.61
CA ALA A 619 24.96 22.79 -9.73
C ALA A 619 26.01 22.68 -8.61
N ALA A 620 26.11 21.49 -8.00
CA ALA A 620 27.15 21.22 -6.99
C ALA A 620 28.56 21.31 -7.60
N ARG A 621 28.77 20.74 -8.80
CA ARG A 621 30.03 20.87 -9.53
C ARG A 621 30.38 22.32 -9.85
N TYR A 622 29.39 23.12 -10.26
CA TYR A 622 29.62 24.55 -10.50
C TYR A 622 30.09 25.26 -9.23
N ALA A 623 29.44 25.00 -8.09
CA ALA A 623 29.84 25.57 -6.80
C ALA A 623 31.28 25.17 -6.43
N GLU A 624 31.64 23.90 -6.59
CA GLU A 624 32.99 23.39 -6.32
C GLU A 624 34.04 24.04 -7.25
N MET A 625 33.78 24.10 -8.56
CA MET A 625 34.69 24.77 -9.54
C MET A 625 34.93 26.25 -9.25
N ASN A 626 33.95 26.91 -8.61
CA ASN A 626 34.08 28.32 -8.19
C ASN A 626 34.57 28.46 -6.73
N GLN A 627 35.06 27.37 -6.14
CA GLN A 627 35.59 27.35 -4.76
C GLN A 627 34.59 27.84 -3.72
N ALA A 628 33.29 27.58 -3.96
CA ALA A 628 32.25 27.89 -3.00
C ALA A 628 32.40 26.98 -1.77
N SER A 629 32.53 27.59 -0.61
CA SER A 629 32.66 26.92 0.69
C SER A 629 32.00 27.75 1.78
N VAL A 630 31.58 27.14 2.84
CA VAL A 630 30.94 27.80 4.00
C VAL A 630 32.03 28.04 5.05
N PRO A 631 32.53 29.25 5.23
CA PRO A 631 33.46 29.56 6.31
C PRO A 631 32.80 29.31 7.68
N ALA A 632 33.61 28.94 8.68
CA ALA A 632 33.10 28.68 10.03
C ALA A 632 32.40 29.90 10.67
N SER A 633 32.82 31.10 10.27
CA SER A 633 32.25 32.37 10.75
C SER A 633 31.09 32.90 9.90
N PHE A 634 30.64 32.13 8.89
CA PHE A 634 29.60 32.61 7.98
C PHE A 634 28.24 32.69 8.68
N ASN A 635 27.63 33.88 8.58
CA ASN A 635 26.27 34.13 9.02
C ASN A 635 25.40 34.52 7.83
N PRO A 636 24.43 33.74 7.38
CA PRO A 636 23.60 34.06 6.22
C PRO A 636 22.79 35.36 6.40
N ALA A 637 22.46 35.74 7.63
CA ALA A 637 21.74 36.98 7.92
C ALA A 637 22.56 38.24 7.67
N SER A 638 23.89 38.13 7.51
CA SER A 638 24.78 39.28 7.25
C SER A 638 25.06 39.52 5.76
N ALA A 639 24.41 38.79 4.84
CA ALA A 639 24.58 38.97 3.42
C ALA A 639 24.22 40.41 2.98
N ALA A 640 25.12 41.06 2.27
CA ALA A 640 24.95 42.43 1.85
C ALA A 640 24.43 42.56 0.41
N LEU A 641 24.83 41.66 -0.50
CA LEU A 641 24.43 41.71 -1.90
C LEU A 641 22.94 41.36 -2.05
N THR A 642 22.22 42.16 -2.82
CA THR A 642 20.77 41.97 -3.06
C THR A 642 20.47 40.57 -3.63
N VAL A 643 21.28 40.08 -4.57
CA VAL A 643 21.12 38.74 -5.18
C VAL A 643 21.28 37.64 -4.13
N ASN A 644 22.19 37.80 -3.17
CA ASN A 644 22.40 36.82 -2.10
C ASN A 644 21.27 36.85 -1.08
N ARG A 645 20.80 38.04 -0.69
CA ARG A 645 19.62 38.17 0.22
C ARG A 645 18.37 37.63 -0.41
N TRP A 646 18.15 37.83 -1.71
CA TRP A 646 17.03 37.26 -2.44
C TRP A 646 16.99 35.73 -2.39
N ILE A 647 18.09 35.05 -2.76
CA ILE A 647 18.11 33.58 -2.77
C ILE A 647 17.95 32.97 -1.38
N LEU A 648 18.48 33.64 -0.35
CA LEU A 648 18.27 33.27 1.04
C LEU A 648 16.77 33.37 1.42
N GLY A 649 16.10 34.44 1.01
CA GLY A 649 14.65 34.62 1.18
C GLY A 649 13.84 33.55 0.46
N GLU A 650 14.20 33.20 -0.78
CA GLU A 650 13.57 32.13 -1.56
C GLU A 650 13.74 30.78 -0.87
N LEU A 651 14.91 30.44 -0.35
CA LEU A 651 15.16 29.21 0.38
C LEU A 651 14.29 29.12 1.64
N ARG A 652 14.19 30.20 2.41
CA ARG A 652 13.34 30.25 3.61
C ARG A 652 11.87 30.00 3.27
N ARG A 653 11.34 30.66 2.23
CA ARG A 653 9.96 30.46 1.75
C ARG A 653 9.72 29.01 1.29
N THR A 654 10.68 28.46 0.57
CA THR A 654 10.63 27.08 0.09
C THR A 654 10.56 26.08 1.25
N ALA A 655 11.39 26.26 2.28
CA ALA A 655 11.40 25.39 3.45
C ALA A 655 10.07 25.47 4.21
N ALA A 656 9.54 26.67 4.44
CA ALA A 656 8.25 26.84 5.09
C ALA A 656 7.11 26.17 4.30
N ALA A 657 7.07 26.34 2.99
CA ALA A 657 6.08 25.70 2.12
C ALA A 657 6.23 24.18 2.08
N PHE A 658 7.45 23.66 2.12
CA PHE A 658 7.71 22.24 2.23
C PHE A 658 7.19 21.67 3.54
N GLU A 659 7.50 22.29 4.68
CA GLU A 659 7.04 21.84 6.00
C GLU A 659 5.51 21.88 6.11
N GLU A 660 4.87 22.90 5.61
CA GLU A 660 3.40 22.99 5.55
C GLU A 660 2.81 21.87 4.68
N ALA A 661 3.41 21.59 3.53
CA ALA A 661 2.97 20.53 2.64
C ALA A 661 3.12 19.14 3.29
N ILE A 662 4.24 18.87 3.96
CA ILE A 662 4.47 17.61 4.69
C ILE A 662 3.46 17.45 5.84
N ALA A 663 3.24 18.50 6.64
CA ALA A 663 2.28 18.48 7.73
C ALA A 663 0.84 18.18 7.23
N GLY A 664 0.51 18.60 6.01
CA GLY A 664 -0.78 18.32 5.35
C GLY A 664 -0.80 17.07 4.48
N PHE A 665 0.23 16.24 4.49
CA PHE A 665 0.39 15.06 3.61
C PHE A 665 0.28 15.39 2.12
N ARG A 666 0.63 16.62 1.72
CA ARG A 666 0.65 17.06 0.32
C ARG A 666 2.03 16.81 -0.28
N PHE A 667 2.39 15.54 -0.45
CA PHE A 667 3.71 15.14 -0.95
C PHE A 667 4.03 15.69 -2.33
N ASN A 668 3.02 15.79 -3.20
CA ASN A 668 3.15 16.42 -4.51
C ASN A 668 3.56 17.89 -4.41
N ASP A 669 3.00 18.65 -3.49
CA ASP A 669 3.32 20.06 -3.27
C ASP A 669 4.72 20.18 -2.68
N ALA A 670 5.06 19.34 -1.69
CA ALA A 670 6.40 19.30 -1.10
C ALA A 670 7.50 19.05 -2.15
N ALA A 671 7.30 18.06 -3.03
CA ALA A 671 8.24 17.81 -4.12
C ALA A 671 8.27 18.97 -5.14
N ALA A 672 7.12 19.55 -5.48
CA ALA A 672 7.02 20.62 -6.47
C ALA A 672 7.68 21.92 -6.01
N VAL A 673 7.59 22.30 -4.72
CA VAL A 673 8.24 23.51 -4.22
C VAL A 673 9.75 23.37 -4.25
N LEU A 674 10.30 22.20 -3.91
CA LEU A 674 11.74 21.92 -4.00
C LEU A 674 12.23 21.92 -5.46
N TYR A 675 11.44 21.31 -6.36
CA TYR A 675 11.75 21.32 -7.79
C TYR A 675 11.85 22.75 -8.33
N ARG A 676 10.82 23.59 -8.06
CA ARG A 676 10.80 24.99 -8.52
C ARG A 676 11.98 25.78 -7.96
N PHE A 677 12.25 25.65 -6.66
CA PHE A 677 13.37 26.33 -6.04
C PHE A 677 14.70 25.94 -6.69
N LEU A 678 15.00 24.65 -6.72
CA LEU A 678 16.29 24.20 -7.22
C LEU A 678 16.46 24.48 -8.72
N TRP A 679 15.45 24.11 -9.52
CA TRP A 679 15.57 24.26 -10.98
C TRP A 679 15.50 25.72 -11.42
N ASN A 680 14.43 26.41 -11.05
CA ASN A 680 14.17 27.77 -11.56
C ASN A 680 14.95 28.82 -10.79
N ASN A 681 14.80 28.85 -9.46
CA ASN A 681 15.36 29.98 -8.68
C ASN A 681 16.87 29.82 -8.50
N PHE A 682 17.33 28.65 -8.07
CA PHE A 682 18.76 28.44 -7.82
C PHE A 682 19.56 28.22 -9.10
N CYS A 683 19.21 27.22 -9.93
CA CYS A 683 20.04 26.92 -11.11
C CYS A 683 19.87 27.89 -12.28
N ASP A 684 18.62 28.23 -12.64
CA ASP A 684 18.39 29.03 -13.85
C ASP A 684 18.60 30.51 -13.62
N TRP A 685 18.46 31.00 -12.38
CA TRP A 685 18.66 32.39 -12.06
C TRP A 685 19.88 32.67 -11.16
N TYR A 686 19.87 32.14 -9.93
CA TYR A 686 20.87 32.50 -8.95
C TYR A 686 22.30 32.16 -9.42
N LEU A 687 22.56 30.93 -9.85
CA LEU A 687 23.89 30.55 -10.33
C LEU A 687 24.33 31.36 -11.55
N GLU A 688 23.40 31.77 -12.41
CA GLU A 688 23.71 32.65 -13.52
C GLU A 688 24.05 34.08 -13.04
N PHE A 689 23.36 34.61 -12.04
CA PHE A 689 23.64 35.87 -11.39
C PHE A 689 25.02 35.90 -10.71
N THR A 690 25.49 34.78 -10.19
CA THR A 690 26.78 34.68 -9.52
C THR A 690 27.95 34.80 -10.51
N LYS A 691 27.78 34.46 -11.80
CA LYS A 691 28.87 34.46 -12.77
C LYS A 691 29.54 35.86 -12.95
N PRO A 692 28.82 36.95 -13.20
CA PRO A 692 29.41 38.26 -13.27
C PRO A 692 30.10 38.69 -11.96
N VAL A 693 29.51 38.36 -10.82
CA VAL A 693 30.08 38.68 -9.51
C VAL A 693 31.42 37.96 -9.31
N LEU A 694 31.44 36.64 -9.58
CA LEU A 694 32.64 35.82 -9.40
C LEU A 694 33.75 36.15 -10.39
N GLN A 695 33.40 36.67 -11.55
CA GLN A 695 34.35 37.15 -12.56
C GLN A 695 34.80 38.62 -12.36
N GLY A 696 34.13 39.36 -11.50
CA GLY A 696 34.43 40.76 -11.17
C GLY A 696 35.73 40.93 -10.40
N THR A 697 35.99 42.15 -9.94
CA THR A 697 37.21 42.53 -9.20
C THR A 697 36.96 42.69 -7.69
N ASP A 698 35.74 42.73 -7.22
CA ASP A 698 35.36 42.89 -5.82
C ASP A 698 35.52 41.56 -5.06
N GLU A 699 36.61 41.42 -4.32
CA GLU A 699 36.90 40.19 -3.55
C GLU A 699 35.94 39.97 -2.38
N ALA A 700 35.36 41.02 -1.80
CA ALA A 700 34.38 40.92 -0.74
C ALA A 700 33.06 40.33 -1.28
N ALA A 701 32.60 40.86 -2.41
CA ALA A 701 31.45 40.36 -3.12
C ALA A 701 31.61 38.89 -3.57
N LYS A 702 32.81 38.52 -4.06
CA LYS A 702 33.12 37.14 -4.42
C LYS A 702 33.07 36.21 -3.20
N ALA A 703 33.70 36.62 -2.10
CA ALA A 703 33.74 35.82 -0.88
C ALA A 703 32.34 35.57 -0.31
N GLU A 704 31.50 36.63 -0.23
CA GLU A 704 30.11 36.52 0.18
C GLU A 704 29.33 35.57 -0.74
N THR A 705 29.43 35.76 -2.06
CA THR A 705 28.69 34.98 -3.04
C THR A 705 29.10 33.51 -3.00
N ARG A 706 30.39 33.19 -2.84
CA ARG A 706 30.86 31.80 -2.64
C ARG A 706 30.26 31.18 -1.37
N ALA A 707 30.28 31.92 -0.27
CA ALA A 707 29.75 31.44 1.01
C ALA A 707 28.23 31.20 0.94
N VAL A 708 27.46 32.14 0.38
CA VAL A 708 26.01 32.00 0.20
C VAL A 708 25.67 30.85 -0.74
N THR A 709 26.37 30.73 -1.87
CA THR A 709 26.14 29.61 -2.82
C THR A 709 26.33 28.26 -2.15
N ALA A 710 27.43 28.07 -1.42
CA ALA A 710 27.71 26.83 -0.71
C ALA A 710 26.67 26.55 0.40
N TRP A 711 26.32 27.58 1.17
CA TRP A 711 25.37 27.45 2.27
C TRP A 711 23.96 27.12 1.77
N VAL A 712 23.46 27.86 0.77
CA VAL A 712 22.15 27.60 0.15
C VAL A 712 22.10 26.19 -0.42
N LEU A 713 23.15 25.75 -1.09
CA LEU A 713 23.20 24.38 -1.62
C LEU A 713 23.15 23.34 -0.49
N ARG A 714 23.93 23.51 0.58
CA ARG A 714 23.91 22.60 1.74
C ARG A 714 22.54 22.50 2.41
N GLU A 715 21.87 23.61 2.64
CA GLU A 715 20.53 23.61 3.23
C GLU A 715 19.48 23.03 2.26
N THR A 716 19.66 23.23 0.95
CA THR A 716 18.81 22.58 -0.08
C THR A 716 18.98 21.06 -0.09
N LEU A 717 20.21 20.55 0.12
CA LEU A 717 20.44 19.10 0.24
C LEU A 717 19.67 18.51 1.43
N LYS A 718 19.61 19.22 2.57
CA LYS A 718 18.83 18.80 3.74
C LYS A 718 17.32 18.74 3.40
N LEU A 719 16.78 19.77 2.75
CA LEU A 719 15.38 19.82 2.36
C LEU A 719 15.00 18.71 1.36
N LEU A 720 15.90 18.37 0.43
CA LEU A 720 15.68 17.32 -0.57
C LEU A 720 15.87 15.91 -0.04
N HIS A 721 16.65 15.73 1.03
CA HIS A 721 17.07 14.42 1.52
C HIS A 721 15.91 13.44 1.80
N PRO A 722 14.77 13.86 2.37
CA PRO A 722 13.64 12.95 2.56
C PRO A 722 13.14 12.31 1.25
N ILE A 723 13.22 13.02 0.13
CA ILE A 723 12.72 12.54 -1.17
C ILE A 723 13.83 11.87 -1.98
N MET A 724 15.01 12.48 -2.05
CA MET A 724 16.16 12.06 -2.85
C MET A 724 17.39 11.76 -1.97
N PRO A 725 17.35 10.69 -1.18
CA PRO A 725 18.35 10.48 -0.13
C PRO A 725 19.76 10.22 -0.62
N TYR A 726 19.94 9.57 -1.76
CA TYR A 726 21.25 9.10 -2.19
C TYR A 726 22.12 10.21 -2.78
N ILE A 727 21.61 10.96 -3.74
CA ILE A 727 22.37 12.07 -4.33
C ILE A 727 22.65 13.16 -3.31
N THR A 728 21.70 13.41 -2.40
CA THR A 728 21.89 14.44 -1.37
C THR A 728 22.93 14.03 -0.34
N GLU A 729 22.95 12.76 0.08
CA GLU A 729 23.99 12.23 0.98
C GLU A 729 25.38 12.33 0.32
N GLU A 730 25.47 11.94 -0.97
CA GLU A 730 26.71 12.01 -1.74
C GLU A 730 27.23 13.44 -1.83
N LEU A 731 26.38 14.39 -2.20
CA LEU A 731 26.79 15.80 -2.34
C LEU A 731 27.08 16.45 -1.00
N TRP A 732 26.40 16.05 0.07
CA TRP A 732 26.69 16.49 1.43
C TRP A 732 28.12 16.10 1.85
N GLU A 733 28.49 14.84 1.64
CA GLU A 733 29.82 14.35 1.95
C GLU A 733 30.89 15.09 1.15
N ARG A 734 30.69 15.29 -0.16
CA ARG A 734 31.62 16.00 -1.05
C ARG A 734 31.81 17.45 -0.67
N GLN A 735 30.79 18.11 -0.13
CA GLN A 735 30.85 19.50 0.32
C GLN A 735 31.38 19.64 1.75
N GLY A 736 31.97 18.61 2.31
CA GLY A 736 32.53 18.64 3.67
C GLY A 736 31.46 18.72 4.76
N GLY A 737 30.27 18.18 4.51
CA GLY A 737 29.24 18.01 5.54
C GLY A 737 29.71 17.10 6.66
N GLN A 738 29.46 17.49 7.90
CA GLN A 738 29.84 16.68 9.06
C GLN A 738 28.85 15.53 9.28
N GLY A 739 29.36 14.32 9.44
CA GLY A 739 28.55 13.12 9.66
C GLY A 739 27.71 12.71 8.43
N MET A 740 26.65 11.98 8.66
CA MET A 740 25.69 11.58 7.63
C MET A 740 24.56 12.58 7.53
N LEU A 741 24.13 12.90 6.32
CA LEU A 741 23.02 13.83 6.10
C LEU A 741 21.71 13.33 6.71
N ILE A 742 21.46 12.02 6.67
CA ILE A 742 20.26 11.40 7.25
C ILE A 742 20.09 11.68 8.75
N THR A 743 21.18 11.95 9.47
CA THR A 743 21.18 12.29 10.89
C THR A 743 21.52 13.75 11.16
N ALA A 744 21.72 14.54 10.11
CA ALA A 744 21.97 15.97 10.25
C ALA A 744 20.68 16.71 10.67
N PRO A 745 20.79 17.79 11.44
CA PRO A 745 19.63 18.55 11.87
C PRO A 745 18.92 19.22 10.68
N TRP A 746 17.60 19.29 10.77
CA TRP A 746 16.77 20.00 9.80
C TRP A 746 17.16 21.48 9.70
N PRO A 747 17.02 22.13 8.52
CA PRO A 747 17.40 23.54 8.36
C PRO A 747 16.67 24.49 9.32
N GLU A 748 17.42 25.31 10.03
CA GLU A 748 16.88 26.40 10.87
C GLU A 748 16.99 27.74 10.13
N LEU A 749 16.02 28.02 9.25
CA LEU A 749 16.04 29.19 8.38
C LEU A 749 15.37 30.45 8.98
N GLY A 750 14.90 30.37 10.21
CA GLY A 750 14.28 31.49 10.92
C GLY A 750 15.20 32.68 11.16
N ILE A 751 16.52 32.47 11.11
CA ILE A 751 17.54 33.53 11.20
C ILE A 751 17.54 34.45 9.97
N ILE A 752 16.98 34.03 8.85
CA ILE A 752 16.90 34.83 7.63
C ILE A 752 15.66 35.71 7.71
N ALA A 753 15.87 37.03 7.75
CA ALA A 753 14.76 37.96 7.74
C ALA A 753 14.05 38.00 6.37
N ALA A 754 12.77 38.36 6.38
CA ALA A 754 12.07 38.67 5.13
C ALA A 754 12.64 39.97 4.54
N ASP A 755 13.05 39.95 3.29
CA ASP A 755 13.58 41.12 2.58
C ASP A 755 12.77 41.38 1.31
N LYS A 756 11.63 42.06 1.50
CA LYS A 756 10.77 42.45 0.39
C LYS A 756 11.47 43.33 -0.63
N ALA A 757 12.41 44.18 -0.20
CA ALA A 757 13.14 45.06 -1.12
C ALA A 757 14.04 44.24 -2.06
N ALA A 758 14.75 43.25 -1.54
CA ALA A 758 15.54 42.33 -2.36
C ALA A 758 14.65 41.51 -3.30
N ASP A 759 13.50 41.02 -2.82
CA ASP A 759 12.54 40.26 -3.63
C ASP A 759 11.98 41.10 -4.78
N ASP A 760 11.53 42.34 -4.50
CA ASP A 760 10.99 43.25 -5.51
C ASP A 760 12.06 43.68 -6.52
N GLU A 761 13.31 43.85 -6.08
CA GLU A 761 14.40 44.24 -6.93
C GLU A 761 14.85 43.12 -7.87
N MET A 762 15.08 41.92 -7.33
CA MET A 762 15.46 40.77 -8.14
C MET A 762 14.32 40.25 -9.03
N GLY A 763 13.08 40.33 -8.57
CA GLY A 763 11.90 40.07 -9.38
C GLY A 763 11.84 40.96 -10.61
N TRP A 764 12.12 42.29 -10.44
CA TRP A 764 12.21 43.25 -11.53
C TRP A 764 13.36 42.90 -12.49
N VAL A 765 14.55 42.54 -11.99
CA VAL A 765 15.70 42.16 -12.82
C VAL A 765 15.37 40.91 -13.67
N ILE A 766 14.75 39.92 -13.06
CA ILE A 766 14.30 38.67 -13.72
C ILE A 766 13.31 39.00 -14.84
N GLU A 767 12.34 39.87 -14.56
CA GLU A 767 11.34 40.28 -15.52
C GLU A 767 11.95 41.01 -16.71
N VAL A 768 12.83 41.99 -16.48
CA VAL A 768 13.54 42.70 -17.55
C VAL A 768 14.34 41.77 -18.44
N ILE A 769 15.10 40.84 -17.85
CA ILE A 769 15.87 39.85 -18.62
C ILE A 769 14.94 38.95 -19.43
N THR A 770 13.83 38.51 -18.81
CA THR A 770 12.86 37.65 -19.46
C THR A 770 12.19 38.33 -20.64
N GLN A 771 11.78 39.61 -20.49
CA GLN A 771 11.15 40.38 -21.56
C GLN A 771 12.13 40.59 -22.73
N ILE A 772 13.39 40.92 -22.45
CA ILE A 772 14.43 41.07 -23.49
C ILE A 772 14.63 39.72 -24.22
N ARG A 773 14.73 38.62 -23.51
CA ARG A 773 14.86 37.26 -24.11
C ARG A 773 13.67 36.89 -24.96
N THR A 774 12.46 37.19 -24.50
CA THR A 774 11.19 36.95 -25.22
C THR A 774 11.19 37.76 -26.53
N LEU A 775 11.46 39.04 -26.45
CA LEU A 775 11.54 39.93 -27.63
C LEU A 775 12.59 39.45 -28.64
N ARG A 776 13.78 39.04 -28.16
CA ARG A 776 14.83 38.44 -29.01
C ARG A 776 14.36 37.18 -29.73
N SER A 777 13.61 36.33 -29.04
CA SER A 777 13.04 35.09 -29.60
C SER A 777 11.96 35.38 -30.63
N GLU A 778 11.05 36.30 -30.36
CA GLU A 778 9.99 36.74 -31.28
C GLU A 778 10.55 37.38 -32.55
N MET A 779 11.63 38.18 -32.39
CA MET A 779 12.32 38.82 -33.50
C MET A 779 13.36 37.93 -34.21
N ASN A 780 13.43 36.66 -33.84
CA ASN A 780 14.38 35.68 -34.39
C ASN A 780 15.86 36.15 -34.34
N VAL A 781 16.24 36.85 -33.30
CA VAL A 781 17.62 37.31 -33.09
C VAL A 781 18.51 36.11 -32.78
N PRO A 782 19.64 35.92 -33.56
CA PRO A 782 20.54 34.81 -33.28
C PRO A 782 21.00 34.76 -31.84
N ALA A 783 21.08 33.60 -31.24
CA ALA A 783 21.42 33.43 -29.85
C ALA A 783 22.82 34.03 -29.49
N ALA A 784 23.76 34.03 -30.42
CA ALA A 784 25.11 34.56 -30.22
C ALA A 784 25.20 36.09 -30.39
N ALA A 785 24.20 36.72 -30.99
CA ALA A 785 24.26 38.19 -31.25
C ALA A 785 24.16 38.96 -29.93
N ARG A 786 24.98 40.00 -29.82
CA ARG A 786 24.90 40.99 -28.75
C ARG A 786 24.33 42.28 -29.33
N LEU A 787 23.33 42.85 -28.68
CA LEU A 787 22.62 44.02 -29.13
C LEU A 787 22.77 45.15 -28.12
N ALA A 788 22.74 46.39 -28.59
CA ALA A 788 22.60 47.55 -27.73
C ALA A 788 21.15 47.64 -27.21
N LEU A 789 20.97 47.89 -25.91
CA LEU A 789 19.67 48.18 -25.29
C LEU A 789 19.58 49.70 -25.04
N SER A 790 18.58 50.34 -25.60
CA SER A 790 18.26 51.73 -25.28
C SER A 790 16.98 51.76 -24.48
N PHE A 791 16.95 52.45 -23.34
CA PHE A 791 15.75 52.60 -22.51
C PHE A 791 15.30 54.11 -22.53
N LYS A 792 13.99 54.29 -22.59
CA LYS A 792 13.33 55.60 -22.58
C LYS A 792 12.36 55.74 -21.44
N ASP A 793 12.20 56.91 -20.88
CA ASP A 793 11.24 57.30 -19.85
C ASP A 793 11.28 56.45 -18.57
N ALA A 794 12.43 55.83 -18.29
CA ALA A 794 12.63 55.06 -17.06
C ALA A 794 12.65 56.00 -15.85
N GLY A 795 11.80 55.69 -14.86
CA GLY A 795 11.78 56.38 -13.58
C GLY A 795 13.08 56.22 -12.78
N PRO A 796 13.34 57.12 -11.79
CA PRO A 796 14.58 57.09 -11.02
C PRO A 796 14.93 55.72 -10.42
N ALA A 797 13.92 55.05 -9.80
CA ALA A 797 14.10 53.72 -9.19
C ALA A 797 14.50 52.63 -10.20
N ALA A 798 13.93 52.65 -11.41
CA ALA A 798 14.30 51.71 -12.48
C ALA A 798 15.73 51.94 -12.99
N ARG A 799 16.16 53.23 -13.13
CA ARG A 799 17.52 53.55 -13.54
C ARG A 799 18.54 53.12 -12.50
N GLU A 800 18.26 53.36 -11.24
CA GLU A 800 19.13 52.95 -10.12
C GLU A 800 19.27 51.43 -10.01
N ARG A 801 18.16 50.70 -10.16
CA ARG A 801 18.19 49.22 -10.23
C ARG A 801 18.96 48.71 -11.42
N LEU A 802 18.76 49.30 -12.60
CA LEU A 802 19.46 48.92 -13.81
C LEU A 802 20.96 49.15 -13.69
N GLU A 803 21.38 50.26 -13.08
CA GLU A 803 22.81 50.60 -12.85
C GLU A 803 23.45 49.61 -11.87
N ARG A 804 22.76 49.29 -10.78
CA ARG A 804 23.21 48.33 -9.77
C ARG A 804 23.39 46.94 -10.31
N HIS A 805 22.52 46.53 -11.24
CA HIS A 805 22.53 45.18 -11.84
C HIS A 805 22.95 45.16 -13.32
N ARG A 806 23.63 46.25 -13.79
CA ARG A 806 24.02 46.46 -15.19
C ARG A 806 24.72 45.24 -15.77
N ASP A 807 25.73 44.72 -15.10
CA ASP A 807 26.53 43.59 -15.58
C ASP A 807 25.73 42.27 -15.63
N ILE A 808 24.82 42.06 -14.70
CA ILE A 808 23.90 40.91 -14.68
C ILE A 808 22.96 40.97 -15.88
N VAL A 809 22.29 42.11 -16.08
CA VAL A 809 21.36 42.30 -17.20
C VAL A 809 22.08 42.20 -18.53
N LYS A 810 23.24 42.87 -18.67
CA LYS A 810 24.08 42.86 -19.87
C LYS A 810 24.48 41.41 -20.23
N THR A 811 24.96 40.66 -19.27
CA THR A 811 25.47 39.31 -19.49
C THR A 811 24.32 38.34 -19.83
N LEU A 812 23.24 38.35 -19.05
CA LEU A 812 22.18 37.36 -19.17
C LEU A 812 21.20 37.66 -20.30
N ALA A 813 20.98 38.91 -20.66
CA ALA A 813 20.22 39.31 -21.84
C ALA A 813 21.04 39.35 -23.12
N ARG A 814 22.37 39.07 -23.04
CA ARG A 814 23.35 39.14 -24.16
C ARG A 814 23.36 40.51 -24.85
N LEU A 815 23.58 41.55 -24.08
CA LEU A 815 23.64 42.92 -24.55
C LEU A 815 25.10 43.37 -24.74
N GLU A 816 25.33 44.24 -25.72
CA GLU A 816 26.59 44.90 -25.94
C GLU A 816 26.72 46.14 -25.08
N SER A 817 25.65 46.97 -25.05
CA SER A 817 25.56 48.17 -24.22
C SER A 817 24.16 48.35 -23.66
N ILE A 818 24.05 49.18 -22.59
CA ILE A 818 22.78 49.60 -22.00
C ILE A 818 22.85 51.11 -21.84
N GLU A 819 22.05 51.86 -22.56
CA GLU A 819 22.15 53.33 -22.61
C GLU A 819 20.78 54.00 -22.51
N ALA A 820 20.75 55.19 -21.96
CA ALA A 820 19.54 56.01 -22.02
C ALA A 820 19.32 56.49 -23.45
N ALA A 821 18.13 56.32 -23.97
CA ALA A 821 17.76 56.77 -25.29
C ALA A 821 17.79 58.31 -25.37
N GLY A 822 18.48 58.86 -26.38
CA GLY A 822 18.32 60.27 -26.74
C GLY A 822 16.99 60.51 -27.48
N ASP A 823 16.72 61.74 -27.81
CA ASP A 823 15.47 62.20 -28.46
C ASP A 823 15.21 61.56 -29.85
N SER A 824 16.22 60.93 -30.44
CA SER A 824 16.22 60.36 -31.78
C SER A 824 16.32 58.83 -31.77
N VAL A 825 15.46 58.10 -31.00
CA VAL A 825 15.40 56.63 -31.08
C VAL A 825 14.66 56.24 -32.35
N PRO A 826 15.21 55.36 -33.22
CA PRO A 826 14.46 54.79 -34.32
C PRO A 826 13.26 54.02 -33.78
N LYS A 827 12.10 54.19 -34.39
CA LYS A 827 10.90 53.42 -34.07
C LYS A 827 11.07 51.95 -34.39
#